data_8fbe18a0838b8a11bb77dd1d81033636
#
_entry.id   8fbe18a0838b8a11bb77dd1d81033636
#
_cell.length_a   1.000
_cell.length_b   1.000
_cell.length_c   1.000
_cell.angle_alpha   90.00
_cell.angle_beta   90.00
_cell.angle_gamma   90.00
#
_symmetry.space_group_name_H-M   'P 1'
#
loop_
_entity.id
_entity.type
_entity.pdbx_description
1 polymer ?
#
loop_
_entity_poly.entity_id
_entity_poly.type
_entity_poly.pdbx_seq_one_letter_code
_entity_poly.pdbx_strand_id
1 'polypeptide(L)'
;MGMIMNSFNTAQRIDFKAVSSAALNALDFVIPQLLPGGRRESGEWVARNPTRNDAKPGSFKVNLRSGVWCDFATGDKGGDVIDLKAYLDGKSKLDAARDLASMLNVQSAASTNLTGNVRDHQPKGTANVAASPAEARKAPIFPPRTKPDEDGKPRFMVAGDEGPRPRDNEKRRHTYKCGGVPVRIKIMTKGEQRAFNAYRVADVDGTTGWQYRKPEGYKAVPYVAGDLDSSSMVFWPEGEKDVDSIGKRGGCAVTFGGVGDGLPTGCEQHFAGKHLVILADNDEEGSDHADAKAALTLGVADSVRVVRFPELEKKQDVSDWFEAGHSFQELEKRAQTTEEWKPSTEELSPEEERIHAKAEKKSPLPVGYSFSDRGLMWSNPDDLDKPAILVAGRFDIVAETRDSDGASWGVLLHWKDHDGRDHQFALPRATLAGDGSEARRILMDGGFFISPSNTARNLFNSFLLQVRSPKRARATQRVGWHGNSFVMPDECFAVDDRDLLLLQSASAHEHPFRQAGSLESWQKNVARCAVGNSRLVLALSAAFAGPLVGPCAAEGGGIHFKGASSTGKSTALHVAGSVWGGGDTNGYIRSWRSTANGLEGVSMAHCDTLLCLDELSQLAAKDAGEAAYMLANGSGKSRSTRDGSARRAAKWRVLFLSSGEIGLSDKVAEDGRGKRLAAGQQIRIVDVSADAGAGMGMFEDLHGFASPEVLAVHLRTATQQHYGVASRHFLSAIVPEIDEIREIVKGVVKSFCDTYVPTGADGQVGRVAQRFGLIAAGGEIATLYEIVPWSRGDAVKAAALCFEQWLSARGGHEAAETTAGMEQVRTFLLKDGMSRFIPAWEDSPPKGMNARDVAGFREQMGDGWDYYVTTTAWKEICAGLDPRRVAAMLRQKGYIDGEGTHIARSVRVPEYGKMRLYHIRSTFLEDANEA
;
A
#
# COMPACT_ATOMS: atom_id res chain seq x y z
N MET A 1 71.57 -16.83 19.36
CA MET A 1 71.54 -15.68 18.49
C MET A 1 70.17 -15.69 17.86
N GLY A 2 69.20 -15.19 18.54
CA GLY A 2 67.80 -15.23 18.18
C GLY A 2 67.21 -13.85 18.18
N MET A 3 66.61 -13.46 17.07
CA MET A 3 65.76 -12.29 17.00
C MET A 3 64.38 -12.69 17.41
N ILE A 4 63.84 -12.06 18.45
CA ILE A 4 62.44 -12.12 18.87
C ILE A 4 61.73 -10.98 18.14
N MET A 5 60.83 -11.33 17.24
CA MET A 5 59.89 -10.40 16.65
C MET A 5 58.67 -10.23 17.57
N ASN A 6 58.51 -9.04 18.11
CA ASN A 6 57.28 -8.59 18.75
C ASN A 6 56.28 -8.23 17.65
N SER A 7 55.18 -9.00 17.53
CA SER A 7 54.03 -8.62 16.72
C SER A 7 53.05 -7.80 17.57
N PHE A 8 52.92 -6.54 17.28
CA PHE A 8 51.90 -5.66 17.82
C PHE A 8 50.52 -6.08 17.37
N ASN A 9 49.66 -6.38 18.33
CA ASN A 9 48.28 -6.78 18.18
C ASN A 9 47.44 -5.48 18.08
N THR A 10 47.17 -5.03 16.89
CA THR A 10 46.16 -3.99 16.61
C THR A 10 44.77 -4.61 16.80
N ALA A 11 44.07 -4.23 17.84
CA ALA A 11 42.71 -4.64 18.11
C ALA A 11 41.76 -4.13 16.98
N GLN A 12 41.48 -4.97 16.02
CA GLN A 12 40.48 -4.70 14.99
C GLN A 12 39.08 -4.52 15.62
N ARG A 13 38.46 -3.40 15.39
CA ARG A 13 37.05 -3.14 15.76
C ARG A 13 36.15 -4.07 14.92
N ILE A 14 35.36 -4.88 15.62
CA ILE A 14 34.38 -5.77 14.98
C ILE A 14 33.06 -5.05 14.81
N ASP A 15 32.49 -5.15 13.60
CA ASP A 15 31.12 -4.75 13.33
C ASP A 15 30.17 -5.90 13.69
N PHE A 16 29.59 -5.83 14.88
CA PHE A 16 28.61 -6.81 15.39
C PHE A 16 27.42 -6.98 14.46
N LYS A 17 26.97 -5.92 13.81
CA LYS A 17 25.81 -5.97 12.92
C LYS A 17 26.13 -6.71 11.64
N ALA A 18 27.31 -6.49 11.09
CA ALA A 18 27.79 -7.22 9.92
C ALA A 18 27.97 -8.72 10.23
N VAL A 19 28.55 -9.07 11.40
CA VAL A 19 28.74 -10.46 11.82
C VAL A 19 27.40 -11.14 12.10
N SER A 20 26.47 -10.49 12.79
CA SER A 20 25.13 -11.02 13.07
C SER A 20 24.35 -11.25 11.77
N SER A 21 24.39 -10.31 10.84
CA SER A 21 23.73 -10.46 9.52
C SER A 21 24.34 -11.59 8.69
N ALA A 22 25.67 -11.73 8.68
CA ALA A 22 26.35 -12.82 7.99
C ALA A 22 26.00 -14.19 8.61
N ALA A 23 25.94 -14.27 9.92
CA ALA A 23 25.56 -15.49 10.65
C ALA A 23 24.09 -15.86 10.39
N LEU A 24 23.17 -14.88 10.33
CA LEU A 24 21.77 -15.07 9.97
C LEU A 24 21.61 -15.63 8.55
N ASN A 25 22.36 -15.10 7.59
CA ASN A 25 22.32 -15.57 6.20
C ASN A 25 22.94 -16.97 6.01
N ALA A 26 23.71 -17.46 6.99
CA ALA A 26 24.39 -18.75 6.96
C ALA A 26 23.93 -19.71 8.07
N LEU A 27 22.70 -19.55 8.61
CA LEU A 27 22.20 -20.35 9.73
C LEU A 27 22.27 -21.87 9.48
N ASP A 28 21.91 -22.30 8.27
CA ASP A 28 21.95 -23.71 7.89
C ASP A 28 23.36 -24.29 7.85
N PHE A 29 24.39 -23.45 7.79
CA PHE A 29 25.80 -23.83 7.88
C PHE A 29 26.35 -23.68 9.32
N VAL A 30 26.05 -22.56 9.97
CA VAL A 30 26.62 -22.20 11.27
C VAL A 30 26.04 -23.05 12.41
N ILE A 31 24.73 -23.24 12.44
CA ILE A 31 24.06 -23.91 13.56
C ILE A 31 24.45 -25.39 13.67
N PRO A 32 24.54 -26.19 12.60
CA PRO A 32 25.05 -27.55 12.70
C PRO A 32 26.51 -27.67 13.18
N GLN A 33 27.34 -26.65 12.91
CA GLN A 33 28.72 -26.63 13.41
C GLN A 33 28.79 -26.24 14.91
N LEU A 34 27.94 -25.34 15.35
CA LEU A 34 27.88 -24.94 16.76
C LEU A 34 27.24 -26.03 17.65
N LEU A 35 26.28 -26.77 17.09
CA LEU A 35 25.50 -27.78 17.77
C LEU A 35 25.48 -29.09 16.96
N PRO A 36 26.62 -29.79 16.92
CA PRO A 36 26.71 -31.06 16.18
C PRO A 36 25.82 -32.13 16.81
N GLY A 37 25.23 -32.97 15.96
CA GLY A 37 24.32 -34.04 16.41
C GLY A 37 22.89 -33.61 16.70
N GLY A 38 22.56 -32.36 16.39
CA GLY A 38 21.17 -31.89 16.35
C GLY A 38 20.43 -32.31 15.07
N ARG A 39 19.13 -32.10 15.02
CA ARG A 39 18.29 -32.40 13.87
C ARG A 39 17.32 -31.25 13.60
N ARG A 40 16.92 -31.10 12.34
CA ARG A 40 15.93 -30.11 11.94
C ARG A 40 14.51 -30.61 12.23
N GLU A 41 13.73 -29.85 13.00
CA GLU A 41 12.32 -30.12 13.27
C GLU A 41 11.53 -28.81 13.12
N SER A 42 10.53 -28.78 12.23
CA SER A 42 9.58 -27.67 12.09
C SER A 42 10.20 -26.26 12.02
N GLY A 43 11.35 -26.12 11.33
CA GLY A 43 12.05 -24.83 11.20
C GLY A 43 13.01 -24.49 12.34
N GLU A 44 13.15 -25.38 13.34
CA GLU A 44 14.09 -25.27 14.42
C GLU A 44 15.19 -26.33 14.31
N TRP A 45 16.37 -26.01 14.86
CA TRP A 45 17.43 -26.97 15.12
C TRP A 45 17.31 -27.45 16.55
N VAL A 46 17.00 -28.72 16.74
CA VAL A 46 16.80 -29.35 18.04
C VAL A 46 18.05 -30.15 18.38
N ALA A 47 18.72 -29.78 19.46
CA ALA A 47 20.00 -30.38 19.84
C ALA A 47 20.03 -30.71 21.34
N ARG A 48 21.13 -31.37 21.77
CA ARG A 48 21.50 -31.43 23.17
C ARG A 48 22.19 -30.13 23.55
N ASN A 49 22.01 -29.64 24.76
CA ASN A 49 22.83 -28.55 25.27
C ASN A 49 24.25 -29.04 25.58
N PRO A 50 25.30 -28.57 24.86
CA PRO A 50 26.68 -29.02 25.11
C PRO A 50 27.24 -28.56 26.44
N THR A 51 26.65 -27.53 27.06
CA THR A 51 27.15 -26.98 28.35
C THR A 51 26.69 -27.81 29.55
N ARG A 52 25.87 -28.87 29.31
CA ARG A 52 25.41 -29.79 30.32
C ARG A 52 25.26 -31.21 29.80
N ASN A 53 25.13 -32.20 30.73
CA ASN A 53 25.03 -33.61 30.37
C ASN A 53 23.58 -34.06 30.04
N ASP A 54 23.08 -33.66 28.85
CA ASP A 54 21.75 -34.02 28.39
C ASP A 54 21.72 -35.46 27.83
N ALA A 55 20.81 -36.29 28.33
CA ALA A 55 20.66 -37.66 27.89
C ALA A 55 20.05 -37.78 26.47
N LYS A 56 19.13 -36.87 26.09
CA LYS A 56 18.43 -36.85 24.80
C LYS A 56 18.29 -35.43 24.25
N PRO A 57 18.34 -35.21 22.91
CA PRO A 57 18.01 -33.92 22.31
C PRO A 57 16.52 -33.64 22.52
N GLY A 58 16.17 -32.33 22.75
CA GLY A 58 14.75 -31.93 22.85
C GLY A 58 14.53 -30.59 23.52
N SER A 59 15.26 -30.24 24.57
CA SER A 59 15.07 -29.00 25.32
C SER A 59 15.79 -27.80 24.73
N PHE A 60 16.90 -28.02 24.01
CA PHE A 60 17.69 -26.94 23.41
C PHE A 60 17.30 -26.75 21.93
N LYS A 61 16.80 -25.58 21.61
CA LYS A 61 16.27 -25.27 20.29
C LYS A 61 16.80 -23.94 19.75
N VAL A 62 17.10 -23.91 18.47
CA VAL A 62 17.52 -22.71 17.74
C VAL A 62 16.61 -22.52 16.54
N ASN A 63 15.99 -21.38 16.41
CA ASN A 63 15.16 -21.05 15.25
C ASN A 63 16.04 -20.78 14.03
N LEU A 64 15.90 -21.57 12.98
CA LEU A 64 16.72 -21.52 11.76
C LEU A 64 16.38 -20.34 10.82
N ARG A 65 15.42 -19.49 11.21
CA ARG A 65 15.07 -18.29 10.45
C ARG A 65 15.56 -17.01 11.14
N SER A 66 15.53 -16.99 12.47
CA SER A 66 15.85 -15.78 13.25
C SER A 66 17.15 -15.87 14.04
N GLY A 67 17.74 -17.07 14.21
CA GLY A 67 18.90 -17.31 15.05
C GLY A 67 18.62 -17.23 16.56
N VAL A 68 17.38 -16.99 16.97
CA VAL A 68 16.94 -16.99 18.37
C VAL A 68 16.99 -18.39 18.92
N TRP A 69 17.47 -18.54 20.15
CA TRP A 69 17.62 -19.86 20.79
C TRP A 69 17.07 -19.85 22.22
N CYS A 70 16.68 -21.04 22.68
CA CYS A 70 16.19 -21.25 24.04
C CYS A 70 16.50 -22.67 24.50
N ASP A 71 16.92 -22.81 25.76
CA ASP A 71 16.92 -24.08 26.50
C ASP A 71 15.67 -24.13 27.40
N PHE A 72 14.68 -24.89 27.02
CA PHE A 72 13.44 -25.04 27.78
C PHE A 72 13.58 -25.79 29.10
N ALA A 73 14.73 -26.37 29.36
CA ALA A 73 14.98 -27.07 30.64
C ALA A 73 15.61 -26.16 31.72
N THR A 74 16.39 -25.15 31.30
CA THR A 74 17.03 -24.17 32.22
C THR A 74 16.41 -22.80 32.15
N GLY A 75 15.67 -22.47 31.06
CA GLY A 75 15.15 -21.14 30.81
C GLY A 75 16.16 -20.20 30.15
N ASP A 76 17.39 -20.67 29.87
CA ASP A 76 18.39 -19.87 29.17
C ASP A 76 17.97 -19.59 27.74
N LYS A 77 18.17 -18.35 27.29
CA LYS A 77 17.77 -17.90 25.93
C LYS A 77 18.64 -16.75 25.44
N GLY A 78 18.72 -16.62 24.11
CA GLY A 78 19.42 -15.50 23.49
C GLY A 78 18.79 -15.07 22.17
N GLY A 79 19.07 -13.83 21.79
CA GLY A 79 18.41 -13.15 20.67
C GLY A 79 19.03 -13.43 19.30
N ASP A 80 20.27 -13.92 19.24
CA ASP A 80 20.99 -14.13 17.98
C ASP A 80 22.08 -15.20 18.09
N VAL A 81 22.79 -15.44 17.00
CA VAL A 81 23.84 -16.44 16.89
C VAL A 81 25.09 -16.05 17.64
N ILE A 82 25.36 -14.75 17.83
CA ILE A 82 26.50 -14.28 18.65
C ILE A 82 26.21 -14.61 20.11
N ASP A 83 25.00 -14.40 20.59
CA ASP A 83 24.57 -14.80 21.93
C ASP A 83 24.67 -16.31 22.13
N LEU A 84 24.24 -17.09 21.12
CA LEU A 84 24.37 -18.55 21.13
C LEU A 84 25.82 -18.98 21.25
N LYS A 85 26.71 -18.45 20.42
CA LYS A 85 28.15 -18.78 20.43
C LYS A 85 28.79 -18.38 21.75
N ALA A 86 28.47 -17.21 22.29
CA ALA A 86 28.95 -16.76 23.59
C ALA A 86 28.52 -17.70 24.70
N TYR A 87 27.27 -18.14 24.71
CA TYR A 87 26.73 -19.10 25.68
C TYR A 87 27.41 -20.45 25.59
N LEU A 88 27.54 -21.00 24.37
CA LEU A 88 28.13 -22.34 24.17
C LEU A 88 29.62 -22.39 24.53
N ASP A 89 30.37 -21.34 24.27
CA ASP A 89 31.82 -21.27 24.53
C ASP A 89 32.16 -20.68 25.89
N GLY A 90 31.21 -20.13 26.64
CA GLY A 90 31.47 -19.40 27.88
C GLY A 90 32.33 -18.15 27.70
N LYS A 91 32.28 -17.51 26.54
CA LYS A 91 33.09 -16.38 26.14
C LYS A 91 32.29 -15.07 26.14
N SER A 92 33.03 -13.92 26.08
CA SER A 92 32.37 -12.64 25.87
C SER A 92 31.71 -12.55 24.49
N LYS A 93 30.66 -11.75 24.33
CA LYS A 93 30.00 -11.51 23.03
C LYS A 93 30.98 -10.95 21.99
N LEU A 94 31.99 -10.19 22.42
CA LEU A 94 33.03 -9.67 21.54
C LEU A 94 33.91 -10.79 20.97
N ASP A 95 34.31 -11.74 21.79
CA ASP A 95 35.14 -12.86 21.37
C ASP A 95 34.32 -13.84 20.51
N ALA A 96 33.06 -14.11 20.88
CA ALA A 96 32.15 -14.91 20.09
C ALA A 96 31.88 -14.28 18.71
N ALA A 97 31.79 -12.95 18.65
CA ALA A 97 31.65 -12.23 17.36
C ALA A 97 32.93 -12.32 16.51
N ARG A 98 34.13 -12.29 17.15
CA ARG A 98 35.40 -12.53 16.44
C ARG A 98 35.50 -13.92 15.85
N ASP A 99 35.14 -14.90 16.63
CA ASP A 99 35.15 -16.30 16.18
C ASP A 99 34.17 -16.52 15.02
N LEU A 100 32.97 -15.96 15.11
CA LEU A 100 31.99 -16.02 14.02
C LEU A 100 32.42 -15.23 12.78
N ALA A 101 33.04 -14.04 12.95
CA ALA A 101 33.58 -13.28 11.82
C ALA A 101 34.69 -14.04 11.08
N SER A 102 35.53 -14.75 11.82
CA SER A 102 36.58 -15.62 11.26
C SER A 102 35.96 -16.84 10.53
N MET A 103 34.97 -17.48 11.15
CA MET A 103 34.24 -18.63 10.57
C MET A 103 33.52 -18.28 9.27
N LEU A 104 32.98 -17.06 9.18
CA LEU A 104 32.19 -16.58 8.05
C LEU A 104 32.97 -15.72 7.06
N ASN A 105 34.28 -15.56 7.29
CA ASN A 105 35.19 -14.77 6.46
C ASN A 105 34.71 -13.32 6.24
N VAL A 106 34.14 -12.69 7.30
CA VAL A 106 33.63 -11.30 7.28
C VAL A 106 34.81 -10.37 7.44
N GLN A 107 35.23 -9.67 6.36
CA GLN A 107 36.30 -8.67 6.39
C GLN A 107 35.85 -7.40 7.12
N SER A 108 36.64 -6.94 8.10
CA SER A 108 36.41 -5.64 8.72
C SER A 108 36.81 -4.52 7.76
N ALA A 109 35.92 -3.56 7.54
CA ALA A 109 36.18 -2.41 6.68
C ALA A 109 37.33 -1.55 7.26
N ALA A 110 38.36 -1.31 6.47
CA ALA A 110 39.45 -0.41 6.81
C ALA A 110 38.98 1.04 6.71
N SER A 111 39.11 1.78 7.82
CA SER A 111 38.90 3.24 7.86
C SER A 111 40.20 3.94 7.49
N THR A 112 40.15 4.83 6.53
CA THR A 112 41.19 5.80 6.20
C THR A 112 41.38 6.83 7.31
N ASN A 113 42.62 7.09 7.63
CA ASN A 113 43.14 7.93 8.69
C ASN A 113 42.69 9.41 8.62
N LEU A 114 42.55 10.03 9.79
CA LEU A 114 43.14 11.34 10.07
C LEU A 114 43.45 11.47 11.59
N THR A 115 44.61 11.93 11.85
CA THR A 115 45.41 12.06 13.08
C THR A 115 44.84 13.00 14.14
N GLY A 116 45.11 12.69 15.42
CA GLY A 116 45.13 13.71 16.47
C GLY A 116 45.02 13.21 17.93
N ASN A 117 46.14 12.93 18.52
CA ASN A 117 46.53 13.02 19.95
C ASN A 117 45.81 12.27 21.08
N VAL A 118 46.64 11.39 21.60
CA VAL A 118 46.55 10.59 22.83
C VAL A 118 46.59 11.43 24.10
N ARG A 119 45.80 11.05 25.11
CA ARG A 119 46.24 10.97 26.53
C ARG A 119 45.57 9.83 27.25
N ASP A 120 46.41 8.99 27.85
CA ASP A 120 46.11 7.84 28.69
C ASP A 120 45.23 8.15 29.89
N HIS A 121 44.33 7.19 30.24
CA HIS A 121 44.24 6.66 31.58
C HIS A 121 43.59 5.27 31.54
N GLN A 122 44.15 4.37 32.36
CA GLN A 122 43.85 2.94 32.47
C GLN A 122 42.57 2.64 33.26
N PRO A 123 42.06 1.38 33.15
CA PRO A 123 40.67 1.05 33.37
C PRO A 123 40.34 0.46 34.73
N LYS A 124 39.12 0.63 35.16
CA LYS A 124 38.46 -0.26 36.14
C LYS A 124 36.97 -0.40 35.87
N GLY A 125 36.51 -1.64 35.79
CA GLY A 125 35.13 -2.03 36.11
C GLY A 125 34.17 -2.10 34.93
N THR A 126 33.85 -3.31 34.59
CA THR A 126 32.73 -3.68 33.75
C THR A 126 31.41 -3.07 34.24
N ALA A 127 30.88 -2.09 33.51
CA ALA A 127 29.48 -1.74 33.59
C ALA A 127 28.99 -1.50 32.15
N ASN A 128 27.82 -2.02 31.81
CA ASN A 128 27.12 -1.67 30.59
C ASN A 128 27.11 -0.15 30.46
N VAL A 129 27.81 0.38 29.50
CA VAL A 129 27.77 1.80 29.19
C VAL A 129 26.45 2.05 28.44
N ALA A 130 25.40 2.29 29.22
CA ALA A 130 24.29 3.10 28.76
C ALA A 130 24.91 4.48 28.38
N ALA A 131 24.60 4.98 27.21
CA ALA A 131 25.00 6.33 26.82
C ALA A 131 24.62 7.29 27.96
N SER A 132 25.59 8.14 28.37
CA SER A 132 25.34 9.05 29.48
C SER A 132 24.12 9.92 29.20
N PRO A 133 23.35 10.30 30.24
CA PRO A 133 22.21 11.22 30.07
C PRO A 133 22.55 12.51 29.29
N ALA A 134 23.82 12.93 29.35
CA ALA A 134 24.32 14.10 28.62
C ALA A 134 24.47 13.87 27.10
N GLU A 135 24.76 12.64 26.64
CA GLU A 135 24.82 12.33 25.19
C GLU A 135 23.43 12.19 24.57
N ALA A 136 22.46 11.71 25.34
CA ALA A 136 21.06 11.66 24.91
C ALA A 136 20.44 13.08 24.78
N ARG A 137 21.08 14.10 25.31
CA ARG A 137 20.59 15.49 25.33
C ARG A 137 21.26 16.45 24.33
N LYS A 138 22.19 15.97 23.51
CA LYS A 138 22.68 16.77 22.36
C LYS A 138 21.54 16.89 21.36
N ALA A 139 21.32 18.10 20.84
CA ALA A 139 20.28 18.34 19.83
C ALA A 139 20.46 17.36 18.66
N PRO A 140 19.50 16.45 18.43
CA PRO A 140 19.66 15.46 17.39
C PRO A 140 19.60 16.13 16.04
N ILE A 141 20.50 15.74 15.15
CA ILE A 141 20.52 16.14 13.74
C ILE A 141 19.90 15.00 12.96
N PHE A 142 18.76 15.27 12.32
CA PHE A 142 18.06 14.31 11.48
C PHE A 142 18.02 14.82 10.05
N PRO A 143 18.22 13.95 9.04
CA PRO A 143 18.08 14.35 7.65
C PRO A 143 16.63 14.72 7.34
N PRO A 144 16.38 15.69 6.45
CA PRO A 144 15.05 16.00 5.99
C PRO A 144 14.47 14.83 5.17
N ARG A 145 13.18 14.56 5.29
CA ARG A 145 12.49 13.51 4.51
C ARG A 145 12.25 13.87 3.04
N THR A 146 12.51 15.10 2.65
CA THR A 146 12.33 15.56 1.27
C THR A 146 13.67 15.62 0.57
N LYS A 147 13.74 15.16 -0.69
CA LYS A 147 14.91 15.34 -1.55
C LYS A 147 15.25 16.84 -1.68
N PRO A 148 16.53 17.20 -1.80
CA PRO A 148 16.94 18.56 -2.10
C PRO A 148 16.25 19.08 -3.38
N ASP A 149 16.16 20.40 -3.53
CA ASP A 149 15.72 21.05 -4.77
C ASP A 149 16.76 20.85 -5.90
N GLU A 150 16.48 21.40 -7.08
CA GLU A 150 17.37 21.28 -8.25
C GLU A 150 18.78 21.84 -8.01
N ASP A 151 18.93 22.74 -7.03
CA ASP A 151 20.24 23.31 -6.61
C ASP A 151 20.90 22.48 -5.50
N GLY A 152 20.34 21.33 -5.11
CA GLY A 152 20.86 20.49 -4.05
C GLY A 152 20.58 20.99 -2.63
N LYS A 153 19.71 22.00 -2.45
CA LYS A 153 19.35 22.54 -1.14
C LYS A 153 18.18 21.78 -0.52
N PRO A 154 18.19 21.57 0.81
CA PRO A 154 17.09 20.89 1.48
C PRO A 154 15.78 21.68 1.37
N ARG A 155 14.68 21.00 1.07
CA ARG A 155 13.34 21.60 1.08
C ARG A 155 12.81 21.66 2.50
N PHE A 156 13.10 22.71 3.22
CA PHE A 156 12.46 23.00 4.48
C PHE A 156 11.16 23.79 4.27
N MET A 157 10.13 23.48 5.05
CA MET A 157 8.89 24.30 5.03
C MET A 157 9.15 25.69 5.64
N VAL A 158 10.04 25.76 6.62
CA VAL A 158 10.51 27.00 7.25
C VAL A 158 12.00 26.87 7.49
N ALA A 159 12.80 27.79 6.92
CA ALA A 159 14.23 27.87 7.16
C ALA A 159 14.51 28.61 8.48
N GLY A 160 15.61 28.23 9.17
CA GLY A 160 16.11 28.91 10.36
C GLY A 160 15.76 28.18 11.65
N ASP A 161 16.20 28.77 12.78
CA ASP A 161 16.20 28.13 14.10
C ASP A 161 14.93 28.37 14.92
N GLU A 162 14.12 29.36 14.60
CA GLU A 162 12.97 29.77 15.40
C GLU A 162 11.71 28.90 15.20
N GLY A 163 11.67 28.09 14.15
CA GLY A 163 10.50 27.26 13.81
C GLY A 163 9.40 27.98 13.07
N PRO A 164 8.26 27.31 12.83
CA PRO A 164 7.14 27.90 12.10
C PRO A 164 6.57 29.12 12.82
N ARG A 165 6.21 30.15 12.07
CA ARG A 165 5.56 31.36 12.63
C ARG A 165 4.24 30.99 13.29
N PRO A 166 3.85 31.67 14.41
CA PRO A 166 2.55 31.47 15.01
C PRO A 166 1.42 31.71 14.00
N ARG A 167 0.34 30.93 14.09
CA ARG A 167 -0.87 31.07 13.27
C ARG A 167 -1.94 31.83 14.05
N ASP A 168 -2.81 32.58 13.38
CA ASP A 168 -3.89 33.33 14.02
C ASP A 168 -4.91 32.46 14.78
N ASN A 169 -5.05 31.21 14.38
CA ASN A 169 -5.90 30.23 15.05
C ASN A 169 -5.15 29.36 16.06
N GLU A 170 -3.89 29.65 16.38
CA GLU A 170 -3.10 28.87 17.34
C GLU A 170 -3.67 29.07 18.76
N LYS A 171 -3.94 27.96 19.46
CA LYS A 171 -4.43 27.95 20.84
C LYS A 171 -3.28 27.85 21.84
N ARG A 172 -2.31 26.98 21.54
CA ARG A 172 -1.17 26.68 22.43
C ARG A 172 -0.01 26.10 21.63
N ARG A 173 1.21 26.38 22.11
CA ARG A 173 2.46 25.89 21.50
C ARG A 173 3.37 25.33 22.60
N HIS A 174 3.86 24.11 22.39
CA HIS A 174 4.85 23.48 23.28
C HIS A 174 6.13 23.23 22.50
N THR A 175 7.24 23.80 22.95
CA THR A 175 8.54 23.71 22.28
C THR A 175 9.44 22.75 23.04
N TYR A 176 9.73 21.62 22.44
CA TYR A 176 10.67 20.63 22.96
C TYR A 176 12.10 21.06 22.61
N LYS A 177 12.99 21.09 23.62
CA LYS A 177 14.35 21.54 23.49
C LYS A 177 15.36 20.47 23.90
N CYS A 178 16.47 20.39 23.20
CA CYS A 178 17.61 19.57 23.57
C CYS A 178 18.85 20.44 23.65
N GLY A 179 19.50 20.49 24.80
CA GLY A 179 20.62 21.39 25.03
C GLY A 179 20.29 22.88 24.80
N GLY A 180 19.06 23.32 25.11
CA GLY A 180 18.57 24.68 24.87
C GLY A 180 18.04 24.94 23.45
N VAL A 181 18.32 24.06 22.50
CA VAL A 181 17.96 24.20 21.09
C VAL A 181 16.57 23.57 20.84
N PRO A 182 15.62 24.29 20.20
CA PRO A 182 14.34 23.72 19.79
C PRO A 182 14.52 22.57 18.78
N VAL A 183 13.85 21.43 19.00
CA VAL A 183 13.94 20.23 18.14
C VAL A 183 12.59 19.70 17.69
N ARG A 184 11.51 19.95 18.45
CA ARG A 184 10.13 19.65 18.09
C ARG A 184 9.24 20.76 18.63
N ILE A 185 8.23 21.14 17.86
CA ILE A 185 7.20 22.09 18.28
C ILE A 185 5.85 21.42 18.06
N LYS A 186 5.08 21.25 19.15
CA LYS A 186 3.69 20.78 19.12
C LYS A 186 2.77 21.99 19.15
N ILE A 187 1.93 22.13 18.11
CA ILE A 187 1.06 23.31 17.89
C ILE A 187 -0.39 22.83 17.97
N MET A 188 -1.15 23.41 18.86
CA MET A 188 -2.59 23.18 19.01
C MET A 188 -3.36 24.38 18.45
N THR A 189 -4.40 24.13 17.64
CA THR A 189 -5.23 25.15 17.02
C THR A 189 -6.64 25.19 17.60
N LYS A 190 -7.32 26.35 17.48
CA LYS A 190 -8.71 26.51 17.90
C LYS A 190 -9.62 25.76 16.93
N GLY A 191 -10.51 24.93 17.45
CA GLY A 191 -11.51 24.20 16.65
C GLY A 191 -11.05 22.84 16.09
N GLU A 192 -9.77 22.48 16.19
CA GLU A 192 -9.26 21.17 15.78
C GLU A 192 -8.92 20.30 16.99
N GLN A 193 -9.24 19.01 16.89
CA GLN A 193 -8.95 18.03 17.95
C GLN A 193 -7.50 17.51 17.91
N ARG A 194 -6.72 17.80 16.85
CA ARG A 194 -5.37 17.29 16.65
C ARG A 194 -4.33 18.38 16.79
N ALA A 195 -3.17 18.02 17.36
CA ALA A 195 -1.99 18.84 17.40
C ALA A 195 -1.12 18.60 16.17
N PHE A 196 -0.55 19.69 15.60
CA PHE A 196 0.47 19.61 14.56
C PHE A 196 1.86 19.55 15.19
N ASN A 197 2.74 18.70 14.67
CA ASN A 197 4.11 18.63 15.11
C ASN A 197 5.04 19.13 14.02
N ALA A 198 5.90 20.11 14.36
CA ALA A 198 7.02 20.53 13.53
C ALA A 198 8.33 19.98 14.11
N TYR A 199 9.19 19.43 13.27
CA TYR A 199 10.46 18.82 13.67
C TYR A 199 11.60 19.61 13.03
N ARG A 200 12.66 19.88 13.84
CA ARG A 200 13.89 20.44 13.30
C ARG A 200 14.68 19.36 12.60
N VAL A 201 15.17 19.69 11.41
CA VAL A 201 15.99 18.82 10.58
C VAL A 201 17.22 19.56 10.11
N ALA A 202 18.28 18.84 9.78
CA ALA A 202 19.49 19.38 9.19
C ALA A 202 19.96 18.51 8.05
N ASP A 203 20.47 19.11 6.99
CA ASP A 203 21.04 18.40 5.86
C ASP A 203 22.52 18.06 6.10
N VAL A 204 23.10 17.31 5.18
CA VAL A 204 24.50 16.85 5.22
C VAL A 204 25.50 18.02 5.27
N ASP A 205 25.16 19.17 4.69
CA ASP A 205 25.96 20.41 4.72
C ASP A 205 25.77 21.23 5.99
N GLY A 206 24.93 20.78 6.95
CA GLY A 206 24.66 21.46 8.20
C GLY A 206 23.56 22.53 8.11
N THR A 207 22.91 22.71 6.95
CA THR A 207 21.78 23.63 6.82
C THR A 207 20.59 23.10 7.65
N THR A 208 20.03 23.95 8.51
CA THR A 208 18.92 23.59 9.42
C THR A 208 17.61 24.26 9.04
N GLY A 209 16.51 23.57 9.31
CA GLY A 209 15.15 24.08 9.07
C GLY A 209 14.09 23.21 9.74
N TRP A 210 12.82 23.47 9.43
CA TRP A 210 11.68 22.82 10.07
C TRP A 210 10.77 22.16 9.04
N GLN A 211 10.32 20.95 9.35
CA GLN A 211 9.31 20.24 8.55
C GLN A 211 8.21 19.66 9.46
N TYR A 212 7.00 19.50 8.93
CA TYR A 212 5.89 18.88 9.68
C TYR A 212 5.93 17.36 9.69
N ARG A 213 6.76 16.75 8.85
CA ARG A 213 6.96 15.29 8.84
C ARG A 213 7.96 14.88 9.91
N LYS A 214 7.64 13.78 10.61
CA LYS A 214 8.57 13.18 11.57
C LYS A 214 9.81 12.68 10.81
N PRO A 215 11.03 13.12 11.15
CA PRO A 215 12.25 12.66 10.49
C PRO A 215 12.49 11.16 10.71
N GLU A 216 13.21 10.56 9.78
CA GLU A 216 13.64 9.18 9.93
C GLU A 216 14.66 9.07 11.08
N GLY A 217 14.55 7.96 11.86
CA GLY A 217 15.40 7.77 13.03
C GLY A 217 15.18 8.78 14.17
N TYR A 218 14.08 9.54 14.16
CA TYR A 218 13.79 10.52 15.21
C TYR A 218 13.82 9.86 16.59
N LYS A 219 14.74 10.35 17.43
CA LYS A 219 14.79 9.97 18.85
C LYS A 219 13.94 10.96 19.65
N ALA A 220 13.06 10.43 20.47
CA ALA A 220 12.19 11.27 21.28
C ALA A 220 12.99 12.14 22.24
N VAL A 221 12.63 13.41 22.30
CA VAL A 221 13.19 14.40 23.20
C VAL A 221 12.11 14.75 24.21
N PRO A 222 12.40 14.76 25.53
CA PRO A 222 11.42 15.13 26.53
C PRO A 222 11.03 16.61 26.45
N TYR A 223 9.77 16.91 26.73
CA TYR A 223 9.30 18.23 27.10
C TYR A 223 9.56 18.41 28.59
N VAL A 224 10.39 19.38 28.96
CA VAL A 224 10.92 19.53 30.32
C VAL A 224 10.56 20.90 30.89
N ALA A 225 10.08 20.93 32.11
CA ALA A 225 10.04 22.12 32.96
C ALA A 225 10.92 21.88 34.18
N GLY A 226 11.67 22.89 34.60
CA GLY A 226 12.71 22.77 35.63
C GLY A 226 14.05 22.28 35.10
N ASP A 227 14.98 21.98 36.00
CA ASP A 227 16.30 21.45 35.63
C ASP A 227 16.35 19.94 35.88
N LEU A 228 16.25 19.17 34.81
CA LEU A 228 16.23 17.72 34.85
C LEU A 228 17.59 17.16 35.28
N ASP A 229 18.70 17.86 35.03
CA ASP A 229 20.03 17.36 35.37
C ASP A 229 20.30 17.41 36.87
N SER A 230 19.91 18.50 37.55
CA SER A 230 20.15 18.73 38.96
C SER A 230 19.05 18.17 39.89
N SER A 231 17.85 17.90 39.34
CA SER A 231 16.72 17.40 40.12
C SER A 231 16.88 15.93 40.46
N SER A 232 16.79 15.58 41.75
CA SER A 232 16.75 14.18 42.20
C SER A 232 15.34 13.57 42.05
N MET A 233 14.28 14.39 42.19
CA MET A 233 12.90 13.98 42.04
C MET A 233 12.32 14.59 40.74
N VAL A 234 11.69 13.75 39.91
CA VAL A 234 11.15 14.15 38.59
C VAL A 234 9.71 13.66 38.47
N PHE A 235 8.80 14.56 38.10
CA PHE A 235 7.40 14.25 37.85
C PHE A 235 7.16 13.94 36.40
N TRP A 236 6.42 12.87 36.11
CA TRP A 236 6.01 12.51 34.75
C TRP A 236 4.49 12.48 34.63
N PRO A 237 3.82 13.63 34.39
CA PRO A 237 2.41 13.69 34.07
C PRO A 237 2.12 13.21 32.65
N GLU A 238 0.87 13.20 32.24
CA GLU A 238 0.48 12.78 30.89
C GLU A 238 0.83 13.83 29.84
N GLY A 239 0.43 15.09 30.05
CA GLY A 239 0.51 16.12 29.04
C GLY A 239 1.48 17.26 29.32
N GLU A 240 1.78 18.05 28.27
CA GLU A 240 2.66 19.23 28.37
C GLU A 240 2.07 20.35 29.25
N LYS A 241 0.72 20.45 29.33
CA LYS A 241 0.00 21.40 30.20
C LYS A 241 0.40 21.18 31.67
N ASP A 242 0.46 19.94 32.06
CA ASP A 242 0.74 19.53 33.43
C ASP A 242 2.21 19.73 33.78
N VAL A 243 3.10 19.43 32.82
CA VAL A 243 4.53 19.78 32.96
C VAL A 243 4.70 21.28 33.21
N ASP A 244 4.02 22.13 32.42
CA ASP A 244 4.05 23.59 32.62
C ASP A 244 3.46 24.00 33.98
N SER A 245 2.40 23.34 34.42
CA SER A 245 1.74 23.61 35.71
C SER A 245 2.66 23.30 36.89
N ILE A 246 3.38 22.20 36.84
CA ILE A 246 4.37 21.78 37.87
C ILE A 246 5.57 22.73 37.82
N GLY A 247 6.09 23.00 36.62
CA GLY A 247 7.26 23.88 36.44
C GLY A 247 7.04 25.31 36.96
N LYS A 248 5.85 25.89 36.75
CA LYS A 248 5.47 27.21 37.29
C LYS A 248 5.49 27.26 38.82
N ARG A 249 5.38 26.11 39.46
CA ARG A 249 5.38 25.96 40.95
C ARG A 249 6.74 25.51 41.51
N GLY A 250 7.78 25.49 40.64
CA GLY A 250 9.16 25.19 41.00
C GLY A 250 9.54 23.70 40.95
N GLY A 251 8.63 22.83 40.48
CA GLY A 251 8.90 21.41 40.33
C GLY A 251 9.64 21.08 39.02
N CYS A 252 10.34 19.94 39.01
CA CYS A 252 10.91 19.39 37.79
C CYS A 252 9.94 18.34 37.19
N ALA A 253 9.45 18.60 36.02
CA ALA A 253 8.52 17.69 35.35
C ALA A 253 8.91 17.47 33.88
N VAL A 254 8.55 16.28 33.37
CA VAL A 254 8.90 15.84 32.02
C VAL A 254 7.77 15.06 31.39
N THR A 255 7.54 15.23 30.08
CA THR A 255 6.68 14.33 29.30
C THR A 255 7.26 14.15 27.91
N PHE A 256 6.90 13.03 27.23
CA PHE A 256 7.20 12.77 25.83
C PHE A 256 5.98 12.97 24.92
N GLY A 257 4.85 13.31 25.50
CA GLY A 257 3.53 13.49 24.89
C GLY A 257 2.46 12.74 25.67
N GLY A 258 1.17 12.89 25.27
CA GLY A 258 0.06 12.18 25.89
C GLY A 258 -0.08 10.74 25.41
N VAL A 259 -1.15 10.04 25.86
CA VAL A 259 -1.47 8.64 25.51
C VAL A 259 -1.40 8.39 24.01
N GLY A 260 -1.89 9.32 23.18
CA GLY A 260 -1.86 9.21 21.73
C GLY A 260 -0.48 9.34 21.05
N ASP A 261 0.56 9.80 21.77
CA ASP A 261 1.94 9.88 21.26
C ASP A 261 2.73 8.56 21.55
N GLY A 262 2.20 7.67 22.39
CA GLY A 262 2.82 6.42 22.84
C GLY A 262 4.07 6.64 23.72
N LEU A 263 4.68 5.55 24.19
CA LEU A 263 5.93 5.58 24.95
C LEU A 263 7.13 5.39 23.99
N PRO A 264 7.95 6.41 23.76
CA PRO A 264 9.05 6.32 22.80
C PRO A 264 10.15 5.38 23.30
N THR A 265 10.71 4.57 22.43
CA THR A 265 11.84 3.67 22.74
C THR A 265 13.04 4.47 23.27
N GLY A 266 13.56 4.07 24.44
CA GLY A 266 14.72 4.69 25.07
C GLY A 266 14.39 5.93 25.93
N CYS A 267 13.12 6.27 26.13
CA CYS A 267 12.72 7.40 26.99
C CYS A 267 13.04 7.14 28.47
N GLU A 268 13.09 5.89 28.89
CA GLU A 268 13.44 5.46 30.24
C GLU A 268 14.83 5.92 30.68
N GLN A 269 15.77 6.06 29.74
CA GLN A 269 17.16 6.47 30.02
C GLN A 269 17.27 7.88 30.65
N HIS A 270 16.27 8.72 30.45
CA HIS A 270 16.22 10.06 31.04
C HIS A 270 15.98 10.05 32.57
N PHE A 271 15.56 8.92 33.10
CA PHE A 271 15.25 8.75 34.54
C PHE A 271 16.33 7.98 35.34
N ALA A 272 17.43 7.62 34.72
CA ALA A 272 18.52 6.93 35.40
C ALA A 272 19.06 7.78 36.57
N GLY A 273 19.10 7.20 37.79
CA GLY A 273 19.53 7.87 38.99
C GLY A 273 18.56 8.93 39.54
N LYS A 274 17.25 8.82 39.21
CA LYS A 274 16.19 9.75 39.64
C LYS A 274 15.11 9.03 40.42
N HIS A 275 14.49 9.75 41.36
CA HIS A 275 13.22 9.34 41.96
C HIS A 275 12.07 9.79 41.08
N LEU A 276 11.45 8.86 40.36
CA LEU A 276 10.40 9.13 39.40
C LEU A 276 9.02 9.08 40.03
N VAL A 277 8.26 10.13 39.84
CA VAL A 277 6.86 10.24 40.28
C VAL A 277 5.97 10.38 39.05
N ILE A 278 5.24 9.34 38.70
CA ILE A 278 4.29 9.31 37.59
C ILE A 278 2.95 9.79 38.12
N LEU A 279 2.34 10.73 37.42
CA LEU A 279 1.01 11.28 37.76
C LEU A 279 0.00 10.71 36.80
N ALA A 280 -0.96 9.96 37.31
CA ALA A 280 -2.02 9.35 36.53
C ALA A 280 -3.23 10.31 36.40
N ASP A 281 -3.76 10.50 35.21
CA ASP A 281 -5.04 11.16 35.01
C ASP A 281 -6.16 10.28 35.57
N ASN A 282 -7.26 10.91 36.02
CA ASN A 282 -8.34 10.18 36.68
C ASN A 282 -9.31 9.53 35.68
N ASP A 283 -8.76 8.64 34.81
CA ASP A 283 -9.56 7.72 33.99
C ASP A 283 -8.79 6.41 33.74
N GLU A 284 -9.45 5.45 33.11
CA GLU A 284 -8.91 4.09 32.91
C GLU A 284 -7.67 4.11 31.97
N GLU A 285 -7.72 4.95 30.89
CA GLU A 285 -6.61 5.08 29.95
C GLU A 285 -5.38 5.74 30.58
N GLY A 286 -5.58 6.78 31.41
CA GLY A 286 -4.53 7.45 32.16
C GLY A 286 -3.88 6.55 33.21
N SER A 287 -4.69 5.73 33.89
CA SER A 287 -4.17 4.74 34.84
C SER A 287 -3.31 3.68 34.18
N ASP A 288 -3.79 3.07 33.09
CA ASP A 288 -3.05 2.05 32.32
C ASP A 288 -1.75 2.62 31.74
N HIS A 289 -1.79 3.87 31.25
CA HIS A 289 -0.62 4.57 30.72
C HIS A 289 0.40 4.88 31.83
N ALA A 290 -0.05 5.22 33.04
CA ALA A 290 0.82 5.43 34.20
C ALA A 290 1.50 4.13 34.64
N ASP A 291 0.79 3.02 34.67
CA ASP A 291 1.36 1.71 34.99
C ASP A 291 2.33 1.22 33.92
N ALA A 292 2.07 1.49 32.64
CA ALA A 292 3.01 1.22 31.54
C ALA A 292 4.30 2.05 31.65
N LYS A 293 4.21 3.34 32.03
CA LYS A 293 5.39 4.19 32.33
C LYS A 293 6.20 3.61 33.48
N ALA A 294 5.52 3.17 34.54
CA ALA A 294 6.15 2.61 35.71
C ALA A 294 6.90 1.31 35.39
N ALA A 295 6.26 0.40 34.65
CA ALA A 295 6.90 -0.85 34.21
C ALA A 295 8.12 -0.61 33.32
N LEU A 296 8.07 0.40 32.42
CA LEU A 296 9.16 0.75 31.52
C LEU A 296 10.39 1.32 32.26
N THR A 297 10.17 2.05 33.35
CA THR A 297 11.23 2.75 34.11
C THR A 297 11.72 1.98 35.32
N LEU A 298 11.07 0.86 35.63
CA LEU A 298 11.49 -0.01 36.72
C LEU A 298 12.88 -0.58 36.46
N GLY A 299 13.78 -0.44 37.45
CA GLY A 299 15.18 -0.86 37.31
C GLY A 299 16.10 0.12 36.58
N VAL A 300 15.56 1.23 36.08
CA VAL A 300 16.30 2.35 35.46
C VAL A 300 16.32 3.56 36.39
N ALA A 301 15.18 3.93 36.96
CA ALA A 301 15.05 4.95 37.97
C ALA A 301 15.41 4.38 39.36
N ASP A 302 15.91 5.22 40.28
CA ASP A 302 16.24 4.82 41.66
C ASP A 302 15.00 4.42 42.45
N SER A 303 13.87 5.06 42.18
CA SER A 303 12.56 4.65 42.67
C SER A 303 11.45 5.13 41.75
N VAL A 304 10.36 4.37 41.61
CA VAL A 304 9.19 4.70 40.81
C VAL A 304 7.94 4.71 41.67
N ARG A 305 7.20 5.78 41.67
CA ARG A 305 5.91 5.92 42.36
C ARG A 305 4.84 6.39 41.43
N VAL A 306 3.64 5.83 41.52
CA VAL A 306 2.47 6.24 40.74
C VAL A 306 1.47 6.93 41.66
N VAL A 307 1.33 8.24 41.47
CA VAL A 307 0.39 9.06 42.25
C VAL A 307 -0.93 9.17 41.52
N ARG A 308 -2.01 8.82 42.17
CA ARG A 308 -3.38 8.90 41.66
C ARG A 308 -4.18 9.94 42.47
N PHE A 309 -5.18 10.53 41.77
CA PHE A 309 -6.03 11.60 42.34
C PHE A 309 -7.51 11.17 42.38
N PRO A 310 -7.90 10.26 43.28
CA PRO A 310 -9.26 9.72 43.31
C PRO A 310 -10.32 10.77 43.67
N GLU A 311 -9.92 11.91 44.21
CA GLU A 311 -10.77 13.04 44.54
C GLU A 311 -11.18 13.88 43.30
N LEU A 312 -10.48 13.73 42.16
CA LEU A 312 -10.80 14.44 40.91
C LEU A 312 -11.98 13.78 40.21
N GLU A 313 -12.70 14.57 39.39
CA GLU A 313 -13.70 14.04 38.50
C GLU A 313 -13.04 13.31 37.32
N LYS A 314 -13.81 12.46 36.62
CA LYS A 314 -13.31 11.70 35.47
C LYS A 314 -12.77 12.65 34.39
N LYS A 315 -11.54 12.36 33.88
CA LYS A 315 -10.78 13.16 32.89
C LYS A 315 -10.16 14.44 33.41
N GLN A 316 -10.13 14.65 34.70
CA GLN A 316 -9.36 15.74 35.32
C GLN A 316 -7.91 15.29 35.56
N ASP A 317 -7.01 16.26 35.46
CA ASP A 317 -5.56 16.10 35.54
C ASP A 317 -4.95 16.83 36.76
N VAL A 318 -3.64 16.71 36.95
CA VAL A 318 -2.96 17.39 38.05
C VAL A 318 -3.05 18.92 37.94
N SER A 319 -3.23 19.49 36.75
CA SER A 319 -3.46 20.94 36.63
C SER A 319 -4.80 21.34 37.23
N ASP A 320 -5.86 20.52 37.05
CA ASP A 320 -7.17 20.74 37.67
C ASP A 320 -7.11 20.60 39.19
N TRP A 321 -6.29 19.64 39.69
CA TRP A 321 -6.02 19.48 41.11
C TRP A 321 -5.37 20.74 41.73
N PHE A 322 -4.41 21.37 41.01
CA PHE A 322 -3.85 22.64 41.46
C PHE A 322 -4.84 23.79 41.39
N GLU A 323 -5.75 23.81 40.38
CA GLU A 323 -6.81 24.83 40.25
C GLU A 323 -7.86 24.70 41.37
N ALA A 324 -8.03 23.51 41.91
CA ALA A 324 -8.86 23.29 43.12
C ALA A 324 -8.25 23.85 44.42
N GLY A 325 -7.05 24.44 44.34
CA GLY A 325 -6.41 25.17 45.46
C GLY A 325 -5.27 24.42 46.16
N HIS A 326 -4.87 23.27 45.65
CA HIS A 326 -3.76 22.51 46.25
C HIS A 326 -2.39 23.09 45.88
N SER A 327 -1.42 22.95 46.78
CA SER A 327 -0.04 23.43 46.64
C SER A 327 0.91 22.39 46.07
N PHE A 328 2.04 22.84 45.53
CA PHE A 328 3.09 21.93 45.08
C PHE A 328 3.71 21.13 46.22
N GLN A 329 3.82 21.74 47.42
CA GLN A 329 4.30 21.04 48.62
C GLN A 329 3.38 19.88 49.05
N GLU A 330 2.07 19.98 48.80
CA GLU A 330 1.12 18.88 49.03
C GLU A 330 1.35 17.76 48.01
N LEU A 331 1.64 18.10 46.73
CA LEU A 331 2.01 17.10 45.72
C LEU A 331 3.30 16.37 46.09
N GLU A 332 4.34 17.09 46.50
CA GLU A 332 5.61 16.48 46.96
C GLU A 332 5.39 15.56 48.17
N LYS A 333 4.63 16.01 49.13
CA LYS A 333 4.28 15.20 50.31
C LYS A 333 3.52 13.94 49.92
N ARG A 334 2.57 14.05 49.01
CA ARG A 334 1.79 12.93 48.45
C ARG A 334 2.71 11.95 47.74
N ALA A 335 3.60 12.44 46.90
CA ALA A 335 4.60 11.63 46.20
C ALA A 335 5.52 10.87 47.16
N GLN A 336 5.98 11.53 48.26
CA GLN A 336 6.83 10.90 49.26
C GLN A 336 6.10 9.83 50.08
N THR A 337 4.78 10.00 50.30
CA THR A 337 3.96 9.06 51.06
C THR A 337 3.37 7.93 50.23
N THR A 338 3.41 8.06 48.89
CA THR A 338 2.96 7.00 47.99
C THR A 338 4.00 5.87 47.99
N GLU A 339 3.55 4.63 48.15
CA GLU A 339 4.43 3.46 48.11
C GLU A 339 5.11 3.33 46.72
N GLU A 340 6.30 2.72 46.73
CA GLU A 340 7.00 2.43 45.50
C GLU A 340 6.20 1.43 44.66
N TRP A 341 6.07 1.74 43.39
CA TRP A 341 5.35 0.90 42.45
C TRP A 341 6.06 -0.44 42.26
N LYS A 342 5.31 -1.53 42.39
CA LYS A 342 5.74 -2.89 42.14
C LYS A 342 4.88 -3.51 41.08
N PRO A 343 5.45 -4.29 40.13
CA PRO A 343 4.61 -5.11 39.27
C PRO A 343 3.76 -6.03 40.14
N SER A 344 2.48 -6.11 39.84
CA SER A 344 1.56 -7.00 40.57
C SER A 344 1.97 -8.46 40.36
N THR A 345 2.72 -9.00 41.32
CA THR A 345 3.10 -10.42 41.42
C THR A 345 2.42 -11.06 42.63
N GLU A 346 1.27 -10.58 43.03
CA GLU A 346 0.51 -11.25 44.08
C GLU A 346 -0.34 -12.36 43.47
N GLU A 347 -0.20 -13.59 44.01
CA GLU A 347 -1.23 -14.60 43.91
C GLU A 347 -2.50 -13.97 44.48
N LEU A 348 -3.42 -13.63 43.59
CA LEU A 348 -4.70 -13.01 43.94
C LEU A 348 -5.44 -13.92 44.94
N SER A 349 -5.95 -13.35 46.02
CA SER A 349 -6.87 -14.06 46.89
C SER A 349 -8.12 -14.48 46.11
N PRO A 350 -8.83 -15.54 46.50
CA PRO A 350 -10.03 -16.00 45.78
C PRO A 350 -11.12 -14.95 45.63
N GLU A 351 -11.08 -13.88 46.39
CA GLU A 351 -12.02 -12.75 46.35
C GLU A 351 -11.54 -11.66 45.40
N GLU A 352 -10.22 -11.46 45.24
CA GLU A 352 -9.58 -10.59 44.26
C GLU A 352 -9.55 -11.21 42.90
N GLU A 353 -9.38 -12.56 42.78
CA GLU A 353 -9.64 -13.30 41.55
C GLU A 353 -11.08 -13.09 41.01
N ARG A 354 -12.07 -12.98 41.92
CA ARG A 354 -13.45 -12.63 41.54
C ARG A 354 -13.62 -11.18 41.13
N ILE A 355 -12.78 -10.25 41.66
CA ILE A 355 -12.82 -8.83 41.32
C ILE A 355 -12.04 -8.58 40.01
N HIS A 356 -10.88 -9.22 39.84
CA HIS A 356 -10.16 -9.21 38.54
C HIS A 356 -10.91 -9.95 37.42
N ALA A 357 -11.57 -11.05 37.71
CA ALA A 357 -12.51 -11.71 36.77
C ALA A 357 -13.72 -10.81 36.40
N LYS A 358 -14.01 -9.77 37.21
CA LYS A 358 -14.98 -8.71 36.86
C LYS A 358 -14.38 -7.57 36.04
N ALA A 359 -13.07 -7.35 36.04
CA ALA A 359 -12.41 -6.25 35.31
C ALA A 359 -12.13 -6.57 33.83
N GLU A 360 -11.86 -7.81 33.46
CA GLU A 360 -12.07 -8.26 32.12
C GLU A 360 -13.56 -8.51 31.90
N LYS A 361 -14.29 -7.54 31.37
CA LYS A 361 -15.60 -7.76 30.75
C LYS A 361 -15.45 -8.65 29.51
N LYS A 362 -15.06 -9.90 29.70
CA LYS A 362 -15.39 -10.96 28.75
C LYS A 362 -16.91 -10.99 28.72
N SER A 363 -17.49 -10.73 27.57
CA SER A 363 -18.93 -10.92 27.39
C SER A 363 -19.26 -12.31 27.92
N PRO A 364 -20.24 -12.49 28.79
CA PRO A 364 -20.55 -13.79 29.34
C PRO A 364 -20.79 -14.75 28.19
N LEU A 365 -20.12 -15.90 28.22
CA LEU A 365 -20.35 -16.93 27.22
C LEU A 365 -21.83 -17.36 27.29
N PRO A 366 -22.42 -17.81 26.18
CA PRO A 366 -23.78 -18.35 26.19
C PRO A 366 -23.91 -19.49 27.22
N VAL A 367 -25.07 -19.61 27.80
CA VAL A 367 -25.35 -20.59 28.86
C VAL A 367 -24.97 -22.00 28.44
N GLY A 368 -24.26 -22.72 29.30
CA GLY A 368 -23.74 -24.06 29.07
C GLY A 368 -22.39 -24.14 28.35
N TYR A 369 -21.85 -23.03 27.83
CA TYR A 369 -20.55 -23.03 27.16
C TYR A 369 -19.43 -22.54 28.08
N SER A 370 -18.27 -23.19 27.94
CA SER A 370 -17.03 -22.80 28.63
C SER A 370 -15.82 -23.06 27.74
N PHE A 371 -14.72 -22.35 27.98
CA PHE A 371 -13.43 -22.67 27.37
C PHE A 371 -12.57 -23.48 28.35
N SER A 372 -11.95 -24.52 27.85
CA SER A 372 -10.93 -25.32 28.52
C SER A 372 -9.63 -25.29 27.70
N ASP A 373 -8.56 -25.90 28.22
CA ASP A 373 -7.30 -26.09 27.49
C ASP A 373 -7.50 -26.90 26.18
N ARG A 374 -8.54 -27.73 26.10
CA ARG A 374 -8.88 -28.52 24.92
C ARG A 374 -9.73 -27.76 23.89
N GLY A 375 -10.31 -26.61 24.24
CA GLY A 375 -11.15 -25.79 23.40
C GLY A 375 -12.52 -25.49 23.98
N LEU A 376 -13.49 -25.18 23.10
CA LEU A 376 -14.87 -24.89 23.47
C LEU A 376 -15.61 -26.16 23.94
N MET A 377 -16.09 -26.13 25.16
CA MET A 377 -16.87 -27.19 25.81
C MET A 377 -18.33 -26.76 25.97
N TRP A 378 -19.24 -27.71 25.99
CA TRP A 378 -20.64 -27.52 26.33
C TRP A 378 -21.08 -28.53 27.39
N SER A 379 -21.67 -28.05 28.47
CA SER A 379 -22.33 -28.85 29.53
C SER A 379 -23.79 -28.55 29.51
N ASN A 380 -24.63 -29.61 29.64
CA ASN A 380 -26.05 -29.41 29.71
C ASN A 380 -26.43 -28.65 30.98
N PRO A 381 -27.03 -27.44 30.94
CA PRO A 381 -27.40 -26.70 32.13
C PRO A 381 -28.43 -27.38 33.02
N ASP A 382 -29.29 -28.25 32.41
CA ASP A 382 -30.37 -28.93 33.08
C ASP A 382 -29.95 -30.31 33.63
N ASP A 383 -28.71 -30.80 33.32
CA ASP A 383 -28.20 -32.08 33.68
C ASP A 383 -26.68 -32.07 33.80
N LEU A 384 -26.20 -31.61 34.99
CA LEU A 384 -24.79 -31.45 35.28
C LEU A 384 -24.02 -32.77 35.48
N ASP A 385 -24.69 -33.87 35.63
CA ASP A 385 -24.07 -35.20 35.75
C ASP A 385 -23.58 -35.75 34.41
N LYS A 386 -24.05 -35.22 33.31
CA LYS A 386 -23.55 -35.58 31.96
C LYS A 386 -22.18 -34.98 31.68
N PRO A 387 -21.27 -35.78 31.11
CA PRO A 387 -19.94 -35.28 30.76
C PRO A 387 -20.03 -34.14 29.71
N ALA A 388 -19.19 -33.11 29.87
CA ALA A 388 -19.10 -32.00 28.95
C ALA A 388 -18.68 -32.47 27.56
N ILE A 389 -19.30 -31.91 26.52
CA ILE A 389 -19.06 -32.23 25.11
C ILE A 389 -17.98 -31.26 24.57
N LEU A 390 -16.87 -31.77 24.00
CA LEU A 390 -15.95 -30.95 23.21
C LEU A 390 -16.62 -30.53 21.90
N VAL A 391 -16.82 -29.24 21.74
CA VAL A 391 -17.52 -28.63 20.58
C VAL A 391 -16.55 -28.26 19.47
N ALA A 392 -15.49 -27.52 19.82
CA ALA A 392 -14.48 -27.06 18.87
C ALA A 392 -13.13 -26.85 19.56
N GLY A 393 -12.05 -26.68 18.81
CA GLY A 393 -10.74 -26.32 19.30
C GLY A 393 -10.74 -24.96 19.97
N ARG A 394 -9.57 -24.53 20.45
CA ARG A 394 -9.41 -23.22 21.12
C ARG A 394 -9.42 -22.09 20.09
N PHE A 395 -10.12 -21.02 20.39
CA PHE A 395 -10.17 -19.78 19.62
C PHE A 395 -10.57 -18.61 20.51
N ASP A 396 -10.31 -17.40 20.05
CA ASP A 396 -10.71 -16.17 20.70
C ASP A 396 -11.76 -15.43 19.87
N ILE A 397 -12.68 -14.76 20.58
CA ILE A 397 -13.68 -13.88 19.99
C ILE A 397 -13.14 -12.46 20.12
N VAL A 398 -12.58 -11.95 19.03
CA VAL A 398 -11.90 -10.65 19.05
C VAL A 398 -12.90 -9.50 19.09
N ALA A 399 -13.91 -9.52 18.20
CA ALA A 399 -14.92 -8.47 18.09
C ALA A 399 -16.20 -8.96 17.41
N GLU A 400 -17.32 -8.25 17.56
CA GLU A 400 -18.43 -8.33 16.63
C GLU A 400 -18.19 -7.37 15.46
N THR A 401 -18.41 -7.85 14.23
CA THR A 401 -18.20 -7.07 13.02
C THR A 401 -19.52 -6.56 12.45
N ARG A 402 -19.47 -5.40 11.79
CA ARG A 402 -20.57 -4.82 11.01
C ARG A 402 -20.00 -3.93 9.91
N ASP A 403 -20.76 -3.71 8.84
CA ASP A 403 -20.37 -2.73 7.84
C ASP A 403 -20.61 -1.27 8.28
N SER A 404 -20.25 -0.31 7.43
CA SER A 404 -20.44 1.12 7.69
C SER A 404 -21.91 1.53 7.86
N ASP A 405 -22.82 0.77 7.27
CA ASP A 405 -24.28 1.02 7.30
C ASP A 405 -24.94 0.33 8.52
N GLY A 406 -24.15 -0.32 9.39
CA GLY A 406 -24.64 -1.05 10.55
C GLY A 406 -25.29 -2.41 10.19
N ALA A 407 -25.06 -2.89 8.97
CA ALA A 407 -25.55 -4.17 8.46
C ALA A 407 -24.41 -5.21 8.37
N SER A 408 -24.64 -6.33 7.72
CA SER A 408 -23.63 -7.39 7.45
C SER A 408 -22.92 -7.88 8.71
N TRP A 409 -23.69 -8.09 9.79
CA TRP A 409 -23.13 -8.50 11.08
C TRP A 409 -22.38 -9.82 11.00
N GLY A 410 -21.25 -9.90 11.73
CA GLY A 410 -20.40 -11.06 11.82
C GLY A 410 -19.69 -11.15 13.17
N VAL A 411 -18.76 -12.07 13.27
CA VAL A 411 -17.90 -12.26 14.43
C VAL A 411 -16.46 -12.45 13.97
N LEU A 412 -15.55 -11.69 14.54
CA LEU A 412 -14.11 -11.81 14.29
C LEU A 412 -13.54 -12.87 15.23
N LEU A 413 -13.05 -13.96 14.64
CA LEU A 413 -12.45 -15.09 15.33
C LEU A 413 -10.94 -15.10 15.09
N HIS A 414 -10.18 -15.51 16.10
CA HIS A 414 -8.75 -15.77 16.04
C HIS A 414 -8.45 -17.17 16.58
N TRP A 415 -7.64 -17.96 15.88
CA TRP A 415 -7.23 -19.30 16.29
C TRP A 415 -5.84 -19.66 15.75
N LYS A 416 -5.27 -20.73 16.29
CA LYS A 416 -4.08 -21.36 15.74
C LYS A 416 -4.45 -22.66 15.05
N ASP A 417 -3.88 -22.89 13.87
CA ASP A 417 -3.98 -24.16 13.16
C ASP A 417 -3.10 -25.26 13.82
N HIS A 418 -3.13 -26.47 13.24
CA HIS A 418 -2.36 -27.60 13.74
C HIS A 418 -0.83 -27.43 13.62
N ASP A 419 -0.37 -26.49 12.76
CA ASP A 419 1.03 -26.12 12.61
C ASP A 419 1.43 -24.95 13.55
N GLY A 420 0.49 -24.46 14.37
CA GLY A 420 0.69 -23.33 15.30
C GLY A 420 0.66 -21.96 14.63
N ARG A 421 0.21 -21.85 13.37
CA ARG A 421 0.09 -20.58 12.67
C ARG A 421 -1.16 -19.86 13.12
N ASP A 422 -1.05 -18.55 13.29
CA ASP A 422 -2.17 -17.68 13.65
C ASP A 422 -3.09 -17.44 12.45
N HIS A 423 -4.38 -17.60 12.69
CA HIS A 423 -5.45 -17.31 11.75
C HIS A 423 -6.44 -16.33 12.37
N GLN A 424 -6.87 -15.35 11.57
CA GLN A 424 -7.92 -14.42 11.95
C GLN A 424 -8.94 -14.32 10.82
N PHE A 425 -10.23 -14.40 11.16
CA PHE A 425 -11.27 -14.36 10.16
C PHE A 425 -12.55 -13.70 10.68
N ALA A 426 -13.06 -12.72 9.93
CA ALA A 426 -14.37 -12.13 10.17
C ALA A 426 -15.46 -12.99 9.53
N LEU A 427 -16.06 -13.87 10.32
CA LEU A 427 -17.11 -14.77 9.86
C LEU A 427 -18.44 -14.05 9.76
N PRO A 428 -19.04 -13.90 8.55
CA PRO A 428 -20.36 -13.31 8.41
C PRO A 428 -21.42 -14.18 9.09
N ARG A 429 -22.28 -13.60 9.93
CA ARG A 429 -23.39 -14.37 10.55
C ARG A 429 -24.37 -14.95 9.54
N ALA A 430 -24.45 -14.37 8.34
CA ALA A 430 -25.25 -14.91 7.24
C ALA A 430 -24.83 -16.34 6.84
N THR A 431 -23.55 -16.71 7.01
CA THR A 431 -23.04 -18.07 6.72
C THR A 431 -23.52 -19.11 7.74
N LEU A 432 -24.08 -18.66 8.87
CA LEU A 432 -24.68 -19.50 9.90
C LEU A 432 -26.19 -19.78 9.62
N ALA A 433 -26.76 -19.18 8.57
CA ALA A 433 -28.12 -19.45 8.18
C ALA A 433 -28.25 -20.92 7.72
N GLY A 434 -29.34 -21.56 8.07
CA GLY A 434 -29.53 -23.00 7.83
C GLY A 434 -28.71 -23.85 8.82
N ASP A 435 -27.98 -24.85 8.34
CA ASP A 435 -27.24 -25.81 9.16
C ASP A 435 -25.81 -25.33 9.53
N GLY A 436 -25.37 -24.14 9.06
CA GLY A 436 -24.04 -23.57 9.30
C GLY A 436 -22.89 -24.32 8.61
N SER A 437 -23.16 -25.15 7.61
CA SER A 437 -22.14 -25.92 6.86
C SER A 437 -21.13 -25.00 6.15
N GLU A 438 -21.57 -23.86 5.64
CA GLU A 438 -20.71 -22.88 4.97
C GLU A 438 -19.70 -22.27 5.95
N ALA A 439 -20.15 -21.85 7.11
CA ALA A 439 -19.27 -21.31 8.16
C ALA A 439 -18.22 -22.35 8.59
N ARG A 440 -18.68 -23.61 8.82
CA ARG A 440 -17.76 -24.69 9.19
C ARG A 440 -16.73 -24.98 8.11
N ARG A 441 -17.14 -25.00 6.83
CA ARG A 441 -16.23 -25.22 5.70
C ARG A 441 -15.13 -24.15 5.69
N ILE A 442 -15.48 -22.87 5.80
CA ILE A 442 -14.53 -21.76 5.80
C ILE A 442 -13.51 -21.89 6.95
N LEU A 443 -13.99 -22.19 8.16
CA LEU A 443 -13.11 -22.33 9.32
C LEU A 443 -12.19 -23.56 9.21
N MET A 444 -12.73 -24.69 8.73
CA MET A 444 -11.95 -25.92 8.55
C MET A 444 -10.88 -25.78 7.45
N ASP A 445 -11.13 -25.03 6.38
CA ASP A 445 -10.14 -24.68 5.36
C ASP A 445 -8.94 -23.94 5.97
N GLY A 446 -9.17 -23.14 7.03
CA GLY A 446 -8.13 -22.49 7.83
C GLY A 446 -7.56 -23.36 8.96
N GLY A 447 -7.73 -24.68 8.92
CA GLY A 447 -7.18 -25.60 9.93
C GLY A 447 -7.87 -25.55 11.29
N PHE A 448 -9.07 -24.95 11.39
CA PHE A 448 -9.82 -24.88 12.63
C PHE A 448 -10.48 -26.22 12.96
N PHE A 449 -10.24 -26.74 14.17
CA PHE A 449 -10.83 -28.00 14.62
C PHE A 449 -12.27 -27.81 15.07
N ILE A 450 -13.19 -28.60 14.46
CA ILE A 450 -14.58 -28.75 14.90
C ILE A 450 -14.85 -30.23 15.16
N SER A 451 -15.43 -30.55 16.31
CA SER A 451 -15.76 -31.92 16.64
C SER A 451 -16.71 -32.54 15.61
N PRO A 452 -16.46 -33.80 15.17
CA PRO A 452 -17.20 -34.43 14.05
C PRO A 452 -18.62 -34.82 14.36
N SER A 453 -19.05 -34.83 15.64
CA SER A 453 -20.42 -35.24 16.00
C SER A 453 -21.46 -34.21 15.57
N ASN A 454 -22.62 -34.65 15.15
CA ASN A 454 -23.73 -33.78 14.76
C ASN A 454 -24.17 -32.86 15.92
N THR A 455 -24.17 -33.38 17.13
CA THR A 455 -24.48 -32.60 18.36
C THR A 455 -23.47 -31.44 18.51
N ALA A 456 -22.18 -31.71 18.41
CA ALA A 456 -21.14 -30.67 18.54
C ALA A 456 -21.24 -29.63 17.42
N ARG A 457 -21.52 -30.05 16.17
CA ARG A 457 -21.72 -29.12 15.04
C ARG A 457 -22.89 -28.18 15.27
N ASN A 458 -24.00 -28.67 15.78
CA ASN A 458 -25.18 -27.87 16.10
C ASN A 458 -24.89 -26.92 17.27
N LEU A 459 -24.21 -27.40 18.30
CA LEU A 459 -23.76 -26.57 19.44
C LEU A 459 -22.79 -25.46 19.00
N PHE A 460 -21.88 -25.77 18.08
CA PHE A 460 -20.96 -24.76 17.53
C PHE A 460 -21.69 -23.66 16.76
N ASN A 461 -22.62 -24.04 15.91
CA ASN A 461 -23.47 -23.09 15.18
C ASN A 461 -24.30 -22.23 16.15
N SER A 462 -24.93 -22.87 17.17
CA SER A 462 -25.67 -22.17 18.21
C SER A 462 -24.79 -21.19 19.01
N PHE A 463 -23.57 -21.59 19.34
CA PHE A 463 -22.59 -20.74 20.03
C PHE A 463 -22.30 -19.47 19.20
N LEU A 464 -21.93 -19.63 17.93
CA LEU A 464 -21.59 -18.51 17.05
C LEU A 464 -22.77 -17.54 16.81
N LEU A 465 -24.00 -18.04 16.84
CA LEU A 465 -25.22 -17.19 16.75
C LEU A 465 -25.47 -16.39 18.04
N GLN A 466 -25.15 -16.97 19.20
CA GLN A 466 -25.47 -16.39 20.51
C GLN A 466 -24.36 -15.51 21.06
N VAL A 467 -23.09 -15.84 20.76
CA VAL A 467 -21.95 -15.16 21.33
C VAL A 467 -21.96 -13.65 21.03
N ARG A 468 -21.55 -12.85 22.03
CA ARG A 468 -21.43 -11.40 21.93
C ARG A 468 -20.02 -10.99 22.32
N SER A 469 -19.54 -9.89 21.77
CA SER A 469 -18.30 -9.24 22.21
C SER A 469 -18.57 -7.77 22.54
N PRO A 470 -17.98 -7.21 23.59
CA PRO A 470 -18.07 -5.78 23.84
C PRO A 470 -17.31 -4.96 22.80
N LYS A 471 -16.26 -5.55 22.21
CA LYS A 471 -15.46 -4.94 21.14
C LYS A 471 -16.22 -4.96 19.83
N ARG A 472 -16.08 -3.89 19.06
CA ARG A 472 -16.68 -3.74 17.74
C ARG A 472 -15.58 -3.54 16.71
N ALA A 473 -15.81 -4.11 15.51
CA ALA A 473 -14.97 -3.88 14.35
C ALA A 473 -15.84 -3.53 13.15
N ARG A 474 -15.33 -2.69 12.28
CA ARG A 474 -15.95 -2.46 10.98
C ARG A 474 -15.43 -3.49 10.00
N ALA A 475 -16.32 -4.10 9.25
CA ALA A 475 -15.99 -5.09 8.24
C ALA A 475 -16.40 -4.57 6.86
N THR A 476 -15.59 -4.87 5.87
CA THR A 476 -15.88 -4.56 4.47
C THR A 476 -15.80 -5.82 3.62
N GLN A 477 -16.54 -5.84 2.52
CA GLN A 477 -16.54 -6.98 1.57
C GLN A 477 -15.60 -6.77 0.38
N ARG A 478 -14.89 -5.65 0.31
CA ARG A 478 -13.98 -5.33 -0.79
C ARG A 478 -12.67 -4.72 -0.28
N VAL A 479 -11.62 -4.95 -1.02
CA VAL A 479 -10.32 -4.28 -0.88
C VAL A 479 -10.46 -2.79 -1.23
N GLY A 480 -9.54 -1.96 -0.78
CA GLY A 480 -9.43 -0.55 -1.14
C GLY A 480 -9.93 0.41 -0.07
N TRP A 481 -10.29 1.61 -0.50
CA TRP A 481 -10.64 2.71 0.39
C TRP A 481 -12.03 2.55 1.04
N HIS A 482 -12.05 2.76 2.35
CA HIS A 482 -13.24 2.84 3.21
C HIS A 482 -13.11 4.06 4.13
N GLY A 483 -13.66 5.18 3.72
CA GLY A 483 -13.35 6.48 4.35
C GLY A 483 -11.89 6.85 4.14
N ASN A 484 -11.17 7.14 5.22
CA ASN A 484 -9.75 7.48 5.20
C ASN A 484 -8.82 6.28 5.47
N SER A 485 -9.35 5.06 5.44
CA SER A 485 -8.58 3.84 5.65
C SER A 485 -8.52 3.02 4.37
N PHE A 486 -7.39 2.37 4.12
CA PHE A 486 -7.22 1.44 3.00
C PHE A 486 -7.12 0.01 3.53
N VAL A 487 -8.02 -0.87 3.07
CA VAL A 487 -8.13 -2.25 3.53
C VAL A 487 -7.56 -3.20 2.50
N MET A 488 -6.61 -4.02 2.93
CA MET A 488 -6.11 -5.20 2.22
C MET A 488 -6.60 -6.47 2.93
N PRO A 489 -6.49 -7.64 2.32
CA PRO A 489 -6.96 -8.88 2.96
C PRO A 489 -6.24 -9.24 4.27
N ASP A 490 -4.98 -8.88 4.38
CA ASP A 490 -4.06 -9.21 5.47
C ASP A 490 -3.68 -8.01 6.34
N GLU A 491 -4.02 -6.78 5.92
CA GLU A 491 -3.56 -5.56 6.58
C GLU A 491 -4.54 -4.40 6.36
N CYS A 492 -4.62 -3.49 7.31
CA CYS A 492 -5.38 -2.24 7.21
C CYS A 492 -4.47 -1.04 7.47
N PHE A 493 -4.48 -0.09 6.55
CA PHE A 493 -3.79 1.20 6.68
C PHE A 493 -4.81 2.24 7.10
N ALA A 494 -4.73 2.73 8.32
CA ALA A 494 -5.68 3.67 8.89
C ALA A 494 -4.96 4.85 9.55
N VAL A 495 -5.64 6.00 9.58
CA VAL A 495 -5.15 7.19 10.30
C VAL A 495 -5.46 7.11 11.81
N ASP A 496 -6.48 6.33 12.16
CA ASP A 496 -6.99 6.21 13.53
C ASP A 496 -7.29 4.72 13.85
N ASP A 497 -6.63 4.19 14.88
CA ASP A 497 -6.75 2.78 15.30
C ASP A 497 -8.00 2.48 16.14
N ARG A 498 -8.83 3.50 16.42
CA ARG A 498 -10.01 3.36 17.31
C ARG A 498 -11.07 2.39 16.78
N ASP A 499 -11.17 2.22 15.48
CA ASP A 499 -12.09 1.28 14.84
C ASP A 499 -11.31 0.27 14.01
N LEU A 500 -11.15 -0.94 14.52
CA LEU A 500 -10.57 -2.04 13.74
C LEU A 500 -11.39 -2.26 12.46
N LEU A 501 -10.78 -1.99 11.30
CA LEU A 501 -11.40 -2.18 9.99
C LEU A 501 -10.72 -3.35 9.28
N LEU A 502 -11.49 -4.30 8.76
CA LEU A 502 -10.97 -5.53 8.17
C LEU A 502 -11.83 -6.04 7.01
N LEU A 503 -11.22 -6.88 6.16
CA LEU A 503 -11.91 -7.53 5.07
C LEU A 503 -12.72 -8.73 5.58
N GLN A 504 -14.04 -8.72 5.36
CA GLN A 504 -14.96 -9.82 5.68
C GLN A 504 -15.41 -10.49 4.39
N SER A 505 -14.64 -11.43 3.90
CA SER A 505 -14.94 -12.19 2.67
C SER A 505 -14.65 -13.68 2.87
N ALA A 506 -15.49 -14.53 2.32
CA ALA A 506 -15.29 -16.00 2.35
C ALA A 506 -13.99 -16.43 1.65
N SER A 507 -13.48 -15.63 0.72
CA SER A 507 -12.24 -15.86 -0.01
C SER A 507 -11.04 -15.05 0.53
N ALA A 508 -11.15 -14.48 1.72
CA ALA A 508 -10.08 -13.65 2.28
C ALA A 508 -8.78 -14.44 2.56
N HIS A 509 -8.83 -15.75 2.68
CA HIS A 509 -7.66 -16.61 2.84
C HIS A 509 -6.88 -16.86 1.54
N GLU A 510 -7.55 -16.80 0.39
CA GLU A 510 -6.97 -17.01 -0.93
C GLU A 510 -6.91 -15.69 -1.71
N HIS A 511 -5.99 -14.81 -1.35
CA HIS A 511 -5.82 -13.54 -2.03
C HIS A 511 -4.47 -13.44 -2.75
N PRO A 512 -4.38 -12.63 -3.84
CA PRO A 512 -3.14 -12.46 -4.58
C PRO A 512 -2.15 -11.48 -3.93
N PHE A 513 -2.56 -10.76 -2.88
CA PHE A 513 -1.81 -9.68 -2.23
C PHE A 513 -0.77 -10.20 -1.22
N ARG A 514 0.01 -11.18 -1.63
CA ARG A 514 1.09 -11.72 -0.79
C ARG A 514 2.33 -10.86 -0.90
N GLN A 515 3.25 -10.99 0.05
CA GLN A 515 4.52 -10.28 0.05
C GLN A 515 5.70 -11.21 0.30
N ALA A 516 6.84 -10.90 -0.35
CA ALA A 516 8.11 -11.57 -0.14
C ALA A 516 9.28 -10.62 -0.46
N GLY A 517 10.41 -10.83 0.19
CA GLY A 517 11.60 -10.00 0.06
C GLY A 517 11.51 -8.71 0.87
N SER A 518 12.39 -7.77 0.57
CA SER A 518 12.43 -6.42 1.16
C SER A 518 12.23 -5.36 0.09
N LEU A 519 11.87 -4.13 0.49
CA LEU A 519 11.77 -3.00 -0.42
C LEU A 519 13.08 -2.75 -1.16
N GLU A 520 14.22 -2.76 -0.46
CA GLU A 520 15.54 -2.58 -1.05
C GLU A 520 15.84 -3.64 -2.12
N SER A 521 15.50 -4.92 -1.85
CA SER A 521 15.68 -6.01 -2.82
C SER A 521 14.80 -5.82 -4.04
N TRP A 522 13.55 -5.41 -3.86
CA TRP A 522 12.63 -5.11 -4.95
C TRP A 522 13.09 -3.90 -5.76
N GLN A 523 13.54 -2.83 -5.10
CA GLN A 523 14.10 -1.66 -5.77
C GLN A 523 15.30 -2.03 -6.64
N LYS A 524 16.24 -2.80 -6.10
CA LYS A 524 17.47 -3.20 -6.78
C LYS A 524 17.21 -4.09 -7.99
N ASN A 525 16.34 -5.08 -7.84
CA ASN A 525 16.18 -6.15 -8.83
C ASN A 525 15.00 -5.92 -9.80
N VAL A 526 14.05 -5.05 -9.46
CA VAL A 526 12.86 -4.78 -10.28
C VAL A 526 12.78 -3.31 -10.66
N ALA A 527 12.61 -2.39 -9.69
CA ALA A 527 12.30 -1.00 -9.99
C ALA A 527 13.45 -0.25 -10.67
N ARG A 528 14.70 -0.58 -10.36
CA ARG A 528 15.88 0.00 -11.02
C ARG A 528 15.96 -0.35 -12.50
N CYS A 529 15.57 -1.57 -12.88
CA CYS A 529 15.56 -2.00 -14.27
C CYS A 529 14.49 -1.30 -15.12
N ALA A 530 13.55 -0.59 -14.49
CA ALA A 530 12.58 0.23 -15.20
C ALA A 530 13.13 1.60 -15.61
N VAL A 531 14.18 2.11 -14.97
CA VAL A 531 14.79 3.41 -15.33
C VAL A 531 15.20 3.40 -16.79
N GLY A 532 14.80 4.44 -17.55
CA GLY A 532 15.10 4.49 -19.01
C GLY A 532 14.24 3.59 -19.89
N ASN A 533 13.37 2.74 -19.28
CA ASN A 533 12.44 1.86 -20.00
C ASN A 533 11.01 2.37 -19.85
N SER A 534 10.55 3.18 -20.79
CA SER A 534 9.29 3.94 -20.68
C SER A 534 8.07 3.08 -20.38
N ARG A 535 7.95 1.88 -20.97
CA ARG A 535 6.83 0.96 -20.74
C ARG A 535 6.85 0.34 -19.35
N LEU A 536 8.04 0.04 -18.82
CA LEU A 536 8.18 -0.48 -17.46
C LEU A 536 7.90 0.59 -16.41
N VAL A 537 8.38 1.83 -16.64
CA VAL A 537 8.06 2.97 -15.78
C VAL A 537 6.56 3.23 -15.79
N LEU A 538 5.90 3.24 -16.97
CA LEU A 538 4.45 3.38 -17.09
C LEU A 538 3.69 2.27 -16.34
N ALA A 539 4.14 1.02 -16.48
CA ALA A 539 3.51 -0.14 -15.85
C ALA A 539 3.58 -0.09 -14.31
N LEU A 540 4.75 0.24 -13.75
CA LEU A 540 4.92 0.43 -12.31
C LEU A 540 4.16 1.66 -11.81
N SER A 541 4.19 2.77 -12.55
CA SER A 541 3.43 3.97 -12.22
C SER A 541 1.92 3.70 -12.17
N ALA A 542 1.39 2.87 -13.08
CA ALA A 542 0.01 2.45 -13.06
C ALA A 542 -0.34 1.62 -11.80
N ALA A 543 0.61 0.82 -11.30
CA ALA A 543 0.41 0.07 -10.08
C ALA A 543 0.27 0.99 -8.85
N PHE A 544 1.05 2.06 -8.78
CA PHE A 544 0.94 3.07 -7.71
C PHE A 544 -0.24 4.03 -7.91
N ALA A 545 -0.72 4.20 -9.14
CA ALA A 545 -1.90 5.03 -9.42
C ALA A 545 -3.22 4.38 -9.00
N GLY A 546 -3.29 3.05 -8.87
CA GLY A 546 -4.49 2.33 -8.46
C GLY A 546 -5.17 2.90 -7.21
N PRO A 547 -4.46 3.07 -6.07
CA PRO A 547 -5.02 3.64 -4.84
C PRO A 547 -5.43 5.12 -4.97
N LEU A 548 -4.97 5.83 -5.98
CA LEU A 548 -5.27 7.25 -6.17
C LEU A 548 -6.60 7.49 -6.90
N VAL A 549 -7.15 6.47 -7.58
CA VAL A 549 -8.41 6.57 -8.35
C VAL A 549 -9.56 7.04 -7.47
N GLY A 550 -9.76 6.39 -6.31
CA GLY A 550 -10.85 6.69 -5.38
C GLY A 550 -10.76 8.10 -4.78
N PRO A 551 -9.67 8.44 -4.07
CA PRO A 551 -9.50 9.74 -3.43
C PRO A 551 -9.56 10.92 -4.40
N CYS A 552 -9.08 10.75 -5.62
CA CYS A 552 -9.08 11.80 -6.66
C CYS A 552 -10.36 11.83 -7.51
N ALA A 553 -11.33 10.96 -7.24
CA ALA A 553 -12.54 10.79 -8.04
C ALA A 553 -12.24 10.62 -9.54
N ALA A 554 -11.13 9.95 -9.87
CA ALA A 554 -10.68 9.75 -11.23
C ALA A 554 -11.47 8.64 -11.94
N GLU A 555 -11.58 8.72 -13.27
CA GLU A 555 -12.18 7.65 -14.05
C GLU A 555 -11.27 6.42 -14.08
N GLY A 556 -11.85 5.23 -13.82
CA GLY A 556 -11.20 3.95 -14.08
C GLY A 556 -10.92 3.72 -15.56
N GLY A 557 -10.13 2.71 -15.87
CA GLY A 557 -9.83 2.32 -17.24
C GLY A 557 -8.51 1.57 -17.36
N GLY A 558 -8.14 1.18 -18.55
CA GLY A 558 -6.96 0.35 -18.80
C GLY A 558 -5.98 0.92 -19.80
N ILE A 559 -4.76 0.45 -19.66
CA ILE A 559 -3.71 0.51 -20.67
C ILE A 559 -3.50 -0.91 -21.19
N HIS A 560 -3.45 -1.07 -22.50
CA HIS A 560 -3.24 -2.34 -23.18
C HIS A 560 -1.92 -2.31 -23.95
N PHE A 561 -0.97 -3.14 -23.58
CA PHE A 561 0.27 -3.31 -24.32
C PHE A 561 0.02 -4.22 -25.53
N LYS A 562 -0.05 -3.63 -26.71
CA LYS A 562 -0.24 -4.30 -27.99
C LYS A 562 1.09 -4.52 -28.71
N GLY A 563 1.32 -5.71 -29.21
CA GLY A 563 2.54 -5.99 -29.99
C GLY A 563 2.72 -7.47 -30.32
N ALA A 564 3.68 -7.79 -31.18
CA ALA A 564 4.01 -9.15 -31.56
C ALA A 564 4.38 -10.02 -30.34
N SER A 565 4.39 -11.34 -30.54
CA SER A 565 4.88 -12.29 -29.53
C SER A 565 6.32 -11.96 -29.13
N SER A 566 6.67 -12.25 -27.88
CA SER A 566 8.03 -12.07 -27.33
C SER A 566 8.55 -10.63 -27.25
N THR A 567 7.67 -9.61 -27.31
CA THR A 567 8.07 -8.19 -27.12
C THR A 567 8.21 -7.76 -25.66
N GLY A 568 7.99 -8.65 -24.68
CA GLY A 568 8.13 -8.35 -23.25
C GLY A 568 6.81 -7.97 -22.54
N LYS A 569 5.66 -7.99 -23.21
CA LYS A 569 4.33 -7.59 -22.66
C LYS A 569 4.00 -8.23 -21.31
N SER A 570 4.05 -9.56 -21.23
CA SER A 570 3.78 -10.27 -19.97
C SER A 570 4.82 -9.93 -18.89
N THR A 571 6.09 -9.64 -19.28
CA THR A 571 7.11 -9.18 -18.32
C THR A 571 6.72 -7.84 -17.69
N ALA A 572 6.17 -6.90 -18.44
CA ALA A 572 5.66 -5.64 -17.87
C ALA A 572 4.52 -5.87 -16.88
N LEU A 573 3.60 -6.81 -17.18
CA LEU A 573 2.53 -7.16 -16.25
C LEU A 573 3.09 -7.79 -14.96
N HIS A 574 4.12 -8.65 -15.05
CA HIS A 574 4.80 -9.21 -13.87
C HIS A 574 5.48 -8.13 -13.04
N VAL A 575 6.16 -7.20 -13.70
CA VAL A 575 6.81 -6.05 -13.05
C VAL A 575 5.79 -5.18 -12.32
N ALA A 576 4.69 -4.79 -12.98
CA ALA A 576 3.62 -4.01 -12.35
C ALA A 576 2.90 -4.79 -11.23
N GLY A 577 2.59 -6.06 -11.46
CA GLY A 577 1.94 -6.93 -10.48
C GLY A 577 2.77 -7.13 -9.22
N SER A 578 4.11 -7.12 -9.34
CA SER A 578 5.04 -7.29 -8.21
C SER A 578 4.92 -6.20 -7.14
N VAL A 579 4.36 -5.05 -7.47
CA VAL A 579 4.03 -4.00 -6.48
C VAL A 579 3.04 -4.54 -5.45
N TRP A 580 2.08 -5.37 -5.88
CA TRP A 580 0.94 -5.85 -5.09
C TRP A 580 1.05 -7.31 -4.65
N GLY A 581 1.70 -8.18 -5.45
CA GLY A 581 1.80 -9.61 -5.19
C GLY A 581 2.74 -10.34 -6.12
N GLY A 582 2.88 -11.65 -5.94
CA GLY A 582 3.86 -12.47 -6.64
C GLY A 582 3.57 -12.69 -8.12
N GLY A 583 4.62 -12.99 -8.88
CA GLY A 583 4.59 -13.22 -10.32
C GLY A 583 4.54 -14.71 -10.73
N ASP A 584 4.15 -15.63 -9.87
CA ASP A 584 3.93 -17.04 -10.19
C ASP A 584 2.57 -17.29 -10.86
N THR A 585 2.31 -18.53 -11.26
CA THR A 585 1.05 -18.92 -11.93
C THR A 585 -0.20 -18.73 -11.07
N ASN A 586 -0.07 -18.74 -9.75
CA ASN A 586 -1.12 -18.46 -8.76
C ASN A 586 -0.99 -17.07 -8.15
N GLY A 587 -0.18 -16.22 -8.75
CA GLY A 587 0.18 -14.91 -8.26
C GLY A 587 -0.86 -13.83 -8.54
N TYR A 588 -0.36 -12.61 -8.73
CA TYR A 588 -1.21 -11.41 -8.85
C TYR A 588 -1.88 -11.28 -10.24
N ILE A 589 -1.23 -11.77 -11.31
CA ILE A 589 -1.73 -11.62 -12.68
C ILE A 589 -2.91 -12.53 -12.92
N ARG A 590 -3.91 -12.02 -13.65
CA ARG A 590 -5.10 -12.74 -14.08
C ARG A 590 -5.12 -12.87 -15.59
N SER A 591 -5.79 -13.92 -16.09
CA SER A 591 -6.03 -14.09 -17.53
C SER A 591 -7.36 -13.46 -17.93
N TRP A 592 -7.45 -12.95 -19.16
CA TRP A 592 -8.71 -12.59 -19.77
C TRP A 592 -9.67 -13.77 -20.00
N ARG A 593 -9.19 -15.00 -19.81
CA ARG A 593 -10.02 -16.24 -19.92
C ARG A 593 -10.95 -16.35 -18.72
N SER A 594 -11.94 -15.50 -18.66
CA SER A 594 -12.92 -15.44 -17.58
C SER A 594 -14.30 -15.13 -18.13
N THR A 595 -15.34 -15.62 -17.46
CA THR A 595 -16.70 -15.18 -17.74
C THR A 595 -16.91 -13.75 -17.25
N ALA A 596 -17.94 -13.04 -17.75
CA ALA A 596 -18.27 -11.70 -17.26
C ALA A 596 -18.47 -11.66 -15.74
N ASN A 597 -19.11 -12.68 -15.16
CA ASN A 597 -19.27 -12.79 -13.70
C ASN A 597 -17.94 -13.02 -12.96
N GLY A 598 -17.03 -13.80 -13.55
CA GLY A 598 -15.68 -13.98 -13.03
C GLY A 598 -14.90 -12.67 -13.00
N LEU A 599 -14.98 -11.87 -14.07
CA LEU A 599 -14.36 -10.56 -14.14
C LEU A 599 -14.93 -9.55 -13.11
N GLU A 600 -16.27 -9.61 -12.82
CA GLU A 600 -16.86 -8.82 -11.73
C GLU A 600 -16.21 -9.15 -10.39
N GLY A 601 -16.10 -10.45 -10.07
CA GLY A 601 -15.49 -10.91 -8.81
C GLY A 601 -14.02 -10.52 -8.68
N VAL A 602 -13.26 -10.70 -9.76
CA VAL A 602 -11.85 -10.29 -9.83
C VAL A 602 -11.70 -8.77 -9.64
N SER A 603 -12.57 -7.97 -10.27
CA SER A 603 -12.54 -6.50 -10.18
C SER A 603 -12.84 -6.01 -8.75
N MET A 604 -13.80 -6.64 -8.07
CA MET A 604 -14.08 -6.35 -6.66
C MET A 604 -12.89 -6.66 -5.75
N ALA A 605 -12.22 -7.79 -6.01
CA ALA A 605 -11.04 -8.21 -5.25
C ALA A 605 -9.83 -7.29 -5.48
N HIS A 606 -9.80 -6.54 -6.59
CA HIS A 606 -8.72 -5.59 -6.93
C HIS A 606 -9.19 -4.12 -6.85
N CYS A 607 -10.26 -3.84 -6.11
CA CYS A 607 -10.76 -2.47 -5.99
C CYS A 607 -9.71 -1.53 -5.40
N ASP A 608 -9.57 -0.34 -6.00
CA ASP A 608 -8.56 0.66 -5.64
C ASP A 608 -7.11 0.17 -5.70
N THR A 609 -6.83 -0.88 -6.50
CA THR A 609 -5.49 -1.38 -6.80
C THR A 609 -5.30 -1.48 -8.32
N LEU A 610 -4.21 -2.07 -8.78
CA LEU A 610 -4.03 -2.39 -10.20
C LEU A 610 -4.59 -3.78 -10.50
N LEU A 611 -5.32 -3.96 -11.58
CA LEU A 611 -5.69 -5.27 -12.12
C LEU A 611 -4.83 -5.58 -13.35
N CYS A 612 -4.05 -6.65 -13.30
CA CYS A 612 -3.25 -7.13 -14.43
C CYS A 612 -3.98 -8.27 -15.14
N LEU A 613 -4.26 -8.09 -16.45
CA LEU A 613 -5.00 -9.03 -17.29
C LEU A 613 -4.15 -9.45 -18.48
N ASP A 614 -3.66 -10.68 -18.47
CA ASP A 614 -2.80 -11.20 -19.54
C ASP A 614 -3.62 -11.84 -20.66
N GLU A 615 -3.17 -11.63 -21.90
CA GLU A 615 -3.61 -12.25 -23.15
C GLU A 615 -5.07 -11.98 -23.54
N LEU A 616 -5.34 -10.78 -24.07
CA LEU A 616 -6.66 -10.34 -24.53
C LEU A 616 -7.29 -11.29 -25.59
N SER A 617 -6.47 -11.97 -26.38
CA SER A 617 -6.93 -12.91 -27.40
C SER A 617 -7.79 -14.05 -26.83
N GLN A 618 -7.60 -14.40 -25.54
CA GLN A 618 -8.35 -15.45 -24.87
C GLN A 618 -9.78 -15.05 -24.50
N LEU A 619 -10.12 -13.76 -24.57
CA LEU A 619 -11.49 -13.28 -24.36
C LEU A 619 -12.32 -13.56 -25.63
N ALA A 620 -13.57 -14.01 -25.48
CA ALA A 620 -14.44 -14.19 -26.62
C ALA A 620 -14.77 -12.84 -27.30
N ALA A 621 -14.65 -12.75 -28.63
CA ALA A 621 -14.85 -11.53 -29.39
C ALA A 621 -16.19 -10.82 -29.12
N LYS A 622 -17.27 -11.62 -28.99
CA LYS A 622 -18.64 -11.13 -28.68
C LYS A 622 -18.75 -10.40 -27.35
N ASP A 623 -17.89 -10.75 -26.34
CA ASP A 623 -17.95 -10.29 -24.96
C ASP A 623 -16.92 -9.15 -24.71
N ALA A 624 -15.95 -8.94 -25.63
CA ALA A 624 -14.82 -8.08 -25.42
C ALA A 624 -15.19 -6.59 -25.16
N GLY A 625 -16.11 -6.05 -25.96
CA GLY A 625 -16.57 -4.66 -25.79
C GLY A 625 -17.36 -4.44 -24.50
N GLU A 626 -18.18 -5.41 -24.08
CA GLU A 626 -18.96 -5.34 -22.84
C GLU A 626 -18.04 -5.48 -21.62
N ALA A 627 -17.09 -6.42 -21.67
CA ALA A 627 -16.11 -6.63 -20.59
C ALA A 627 -15.26 -5.39 -20.32
N ALA A 628 -14.72 -4.78 -21.37
CA ALA A 628 -13.94 -3.54 -21.28
C ALA A 628 -14.76 -2.39 -20.69
N TYR A 629 -16.01 -2.25 -21.13
CA TYR A 629 -16.91 -1.21 -20.63
C TYR A 629 -17.28 -1.43 -19.16
N MET A 630 -17.59 -2.67 -18.76
CA MET A 630 -17.91 -3.05 -17.39
C MET A 630 -16.73 -2.78 -16.44
N LEU A 631 -15.53 -3.21 -16.81
CA LEU A 631 -14.32 -3.00 -16.01
C LEU A 631 -14.09 -1.51 -15.72
N ALA A 632 -14.14 -0.68 -16.76
CA ALA A 632 -13.87 0.75 -16.64
C ALA A 632 -15.00 1.52 -15.93
N ASN A 633 -16.26 1.11 -16.10
CA ASN A 633 -17.39 1.78 -15.43
C ASN A 633 -17.50 1.43 -13.94
N GLY A 634 -16.84 0.37 -13.47
CA GLY A 634 -16.81 0.03 -12.06
C GLY A 634 -18.14 -0.45 -11.47
N SER A 635 -19.04 -0.99 -12.30
CA SER A 635 -20.35 -1.49 -11.86
C SER A 635 -20.70 -2.80 -12.54
N GLY A 636 -21.07 -3.79 -11.75
CA GLY A 636 -21.54 -5.08 -12.23
C GLY A 636 -23.01 -5.04 -12.69
N LYS A 637 -23.47 -6.15 -13.24
CA LYS A 637 -24.87 -6.31 -13.69
C LYS A 637 -25.82 -6.34 -12.49
N SER A 638 -26.93 -5.61 -12.58
CA SER A 638 -28.04 -5.72 -11.62
C SER A 638 -28.66 -7.12 -11.71
N ARG A 639 -28.87 -7.75 -10.57
CA ARG A 639 -29.50 -9.09 -10.45
C ARG A 639 -30.65 -9.01 -9.49
N SER A 640 -31.69 -9.82 -9.71
CA SER A 640 -32.80 -9.97 -8.78
C SER A 640 -32.45 -11.03 -7.72
N THR A 641 -32.94 -10.85 -6.53
CA THR A 641 -33.00 -11.87 -5.48
C THR A 641 -34.13 -12.88 -5.78
N ARG A 642 -34.18 -13.96 -5.04
CA ARG A 642 -35.28 -14.97 -5.22
C ARG A 642 -36.69 -14.43 -4.99
N ASP A 643 -36.80 -13.38 -4.21
CA ASP A 643 -38.05 -12.68 -3.89
C ASP A 643 -38.38 -11.53 -4.86
N GLY A 644 -37.59 -11.38 -5.95
CA GLY A 644 -37.79 -10.36 -6.98
C GLY A 644 -37.25 -8.96 -6.66
N SER A 645 -36.68 -8.75 -5.48
CA SER A 645 -36.03 -7.48 -5.14
C SER A 645 -34.69 -7.34 -5.87
N ALA A 646 -34.26 -6.09 -6.16
CA ALA A 646 -32.98 -5.84 -6.81
C ALA A 646 -31.83 -6.10 -5.81
N ARG A 647 -30.94 -7.04 -6.15
CA ARG A 647 -29.68 -7.20 -5.41
C ARG A 647 -28.79 -5.99 -5.68
N ARG A 648 -28.15 -5.45 -4.64
CA ARG A 648 -27.18 -4.35 -4.77
C ARG A 648 -26.11 -4.74 -5.79
N ALA A 649 -25.93 -3.96 -6.86
CA ALA A 649 -24.90 -4.20 -7.86
C ALA A 649 -23.51 -4.08 -7.24
N ALA A 650 -22.62 -4.97 -7.63
CA ALA A 650 -21.21 -4.88 -7.26
C ALA A 650 -20.60 -3.56 -7.80
N LYS A 651 -19.78 -2.88 -6.99
CA LYS A 651 -19.12 -1.65 -7.39
C LYS A 651 -17.65 -1.74 -7.07
N TRP A 652 -16.81 -1.26 -7.98
CA TRP A 652 -15.36 -1.21 -7.83
C TRP A 652 -14.80 0.04 -8.52
N ARG A 653 -13.55 0.34 -8.21
CA ARG A 653 -12.72 1.34 -8.89
C ARG A 653 -11.41 0.65 -9.22
N VAL A 654 -11.07 0.59 -10.49
CA VAL A 654 -9.88 -0.15 -10.92
C VAL A 654 -9.18 0.54 -12.07
N LEU A 655 -7.86 0.66 -11.98
CA LEU A 655 -6.99 0.77 -13.13
C LEU A 655 -6.56 -0.63 -13.53
N PHE A 656 -6.42 -0.89 -14.82
CA PHE A 656 -5.94 -2.20 -15.25
C PHE A 656 -4.90 -2.08 -16.35
N LEU A 657 -3.93 -2.99 -16.30
CA LEU A 657 -2.98 -3.25 -17.37
C LEU A 657 -3.38 -4.53 -18.08
N SER A 658 -3.30 -4.50 -19.39
CA SER A 658 -3.62 -5.62 -20.24
C SER A 658 -2.52 -5.87 -21.26
N SER A 659 -2.42 -7.10 -21.75
CA SER A 659 -1.50 -7.48 -22.82
C SER A 659 -2.22 -8.24 -23.92
N GLY A 660 -1.69 -8.20 -25.14
CA GLY A 660 -2.18 -8.98 -26.28
C GLY A 660 -1.42 -8.67 -27.58
N GLU A 661 -1.60 -9.52 -28.56
CA GLU A 661 -1.07 -9.29 -29.91
C GLU A 661 -1.96 -8.34 -30.69
N ILE A 662 -3.26 -8.32 -30.38
CA ILE A 662 -4.28 -7.48 -31.03
C ILE A 662 -4.91 -6.55 -30.00
N GLY A 663 -5.36 -5.37 -30.48
CA GLY A 663 -6.07 -4.42 -29.65
C GLY A 663 -7.54 -4.77 -29.44
N LEU A 664 -8.22 -4.01 -28.56
CA LEU A 664 -9.65 -4.24 -28.28
C LEU A 664 -10.53 -4.06 -29.52
N SER A 665 -10.21 -3.09 -30.37
CA SER A 665 -10.96 -2.85 -31.62
C SER A 665 -10.86 -4.03 -32.58
N ASP A 666 -9.66 -4.57 -32.73
CA ASP A 666 -9.39 -5.73 -33.59
C ASP A 666 -10.13 -6.96 -33.02
N LYS A 667 -10.08 -7.14 -31.70
CA LYS A 667 -10.77 -8.26 -31.02
C LYS A 667 -12.28 -8.23 -31.21
N VAL A 668 -12.92 -7.07 -31.15
CA VAL A 668 -14.35 -6.93 -31.36
C VAL A 668 -14.71 -7.17 -32.84
N ALA A 669 -13.82 -6.77 -33.76
CA ALA A 669 -14.04 -6.99 -35.20
C ALA A 669 -14.03 -8.49 -35.59
N GLU A 670 -13.35 -9.36 -34.82
CA GLU A 670 -13.35 -10.82 -35.04
C GLU A 670 -14.75 -11.45 -34.94
N ASP A 671 -15.75 -10.80 -34.28
CA ASP A 671 -17.13 -11.31 -34.17
C ASP A 671 -17.84 -11.41 -35.54
N GLY A 672 -17.27 -10.83 -36.61
CA GLY A 672 -17.75 -10.98 -38.00
C GLY A 672 -19.12 -10.31 -38.28
N ARG A 673 -19.77 -9.71 -37.27
CA ARG A 673 -21.10 -9.09 -37.39
C ARG A 673 -21.04 -7.61 -37.75
N GLY A 674 -19.89 -7.11 -38.19
CA GLY A 674 -19.70 -5.71 -38.52
C GLY A 674 -19.80 -4.76 -37.32
N LYS A 675 -19.77 -5.28 -36.08
CA LYS A 675 -19.78 -4.46 -34.89
C LYS A 675 -18.47 -3.68 -34.78
N ARG A 676 -18.60 -2.38 -34.68
CA ARG A 676 -17.47 -1.50 -34.30
C ARG A 676 -17.63 -1.05 -32.84
N LEU A 677 -16.50 -0.86 -32.20
CA LEU A 677 -16.50 -0.24 -30.86
C LEU A 677 -17.04 1.20 -30.98
N ALA A 678 -17.99 1.55 -30.11
CA ALA A 678 -18.34 2.94 -29.93
C ALA A 678 -17.13 3.73 -29.40
N ALA A 679 -16.98 4.99 -29.79
CA ALA A 679 -15.86 5.84 -29.40
C ALA A 679 -15.66 5.90 -27.87
N GLY A 680 -16.75 5.87 -27.10
CA GLY A 680 -16.68 5.79 -25.64
C GLY A 680 -16.11 4.46 -25.09
N GLN A 681 -16.14 3.38 -25.86
CA GLN A 681 -15.54 2.10 -25.51
C GLN A 681 -14.03 2.08 -25.83
N GLN A 682 -13.63 2.73 -26.93
CA GLN A 682 -12.22 2.80 -27.35
C GLN A 682 -11.33 3.51 -26.32
N ILE A 683 -11.84 4.55 -25.64
CA ILE A 683 -11.08 5.28 -24.63
C ILE A 683 -11.05 4.58 -23.26
N ARG A 684 -11.80 3.50 -23.08
CA ARG A 684 -11.82 2.74 -21.82
C ARG A 684 -10.59 1.83 -21.68
N ILE A 685 -10.09 1.32 -22.80
CA ILE A 685 -8.80 0.62 -22.89
C ILE A 685 -7.99 1.34 -23.96
N VAL A 686 -6.81 1.79 -23.60
CA VAL A 686 -5.91 2.54 -24.47
C VAL A 686 -4.80 1.62 -24.93
N ASP A 687 -4.73 1.39 -26.25
CA ASP A 687 -3.68 0.56 -26.86
C ASP A 687 -2.37 1.35 -26.92
N VAL A 688 -1.34 0.85 -26.24
CA VAL A 688 0.03 1.37 -26.28
C VAL A 688 0.91 0.34 -26.96
N SER A 689 1.73 0.76 -27.92
CA SER A 689 2.71 -0.15 -28.54
C SER A 689 3.65 -0.73 -27.50
N ALA A 690 3.75 -2.06 -27.44
CA ALA A 690 4.72 -2.73 -26.60
C ALA A 690 6.15 -2.46 -27.08
N ASP A 691 6.35 -2.34 -28.41
CA ASP A 691 7.65 -1.97 -28.96
C ASP A 691 7.92 -0.48 -28.69
N ALA A 692 9.07 -0.25 -28.04
CA ALA A 692 9.56 1.08 -27.69
C ALA A 692 10.26 1.79 -28.87
N GLY A 693 10.55 1.06 -29.98
CA GLY A 693 11.22 1.59 -31.16
C GLY A 693 12.76 1.51 -31.10
N ALA A 694 13.33 0.94 -30.05
CA ALA A 694 14.77 0.74 -29.90
C ALA A 694 15.29 -0.58 -30.50
N GLY A 695 14.44 -1.38 -31.15
CA GLY A 695 14.77 -2.69 -31.67
C GLY A 695 14.93 -3.78 -30.59
N MET A 696 14.51 -3.50 -29.37
CA MET A 696 14.62 -4.37 -28.20
C MET A 696 13.24 -4.69 -27.58
N GLY A 697 12.17 -4.63 -28.39
CA GLY A 697 10.80 -4.79 -27.93
C GLY A 697 10.42 -3.68 -27.00
N MET A 698 9.97 -3.97 -25.77
CA MET A 698 9.58 -2.93 -24.83
C MET A 698 10.74 -2.29 -24.06
N PHE A 699 11.95 -2.75 -24.26
CA PHE A 699 13.13 -2.21 -23.59
C PHE A 699 13.81 -1.13 -24.42
N GLU A 700 14.31 -0.11 -23.75
CA GLU A 700 15.11 0.99 -24.31
C GLU A 700 16.52 0.99 -23.71
N ASP A 701 16.66 0.47 -22.46
CA ASP A 701 17.91 0.29 -21.76
C ASP A 701 17.97 -1.12 -21.15
N LEU A 702 19.02 -1.84 -21.43
CA LEU A 702 19.25 -3.20 -20.90
C LEU A 702 19.96 -3.23 -19.54
N HIS A 703 20.35 -2.10 -18.97
CA HIS A 703 21.05 -2.00 -17.67
C HIS A 703 22.28 -2.91 -17.56
N GLY A 704 22.98 -3.13 -18.66
CA GLY A 704 24.17 -4.00 -18.73
C GLY A 704 23.87 -5.50 -18.88
N PHE A 705 22.62 -5.89 -19.04
CA PHE A 705 22.28 -7.27 -19.42
C PHE A 705 22.62 -7.52 -20.90
N ALA A 706 22.98 -8.77 -21.22
CA ALA A 706 23.50 -9.12 -22.53
C ALA A 706 22.48 -9.03 -23.68
N SER A 707 21.17 -9.18 -23.37
CA SER A 707 20.09 -9.10 -24.35
C SER A 707 18.74 -8.80 -23.69
N PRO A 708 17.73 -8.38 -24.47
CA PRO A 708 16.35 -8.18 -23.99
C PRO A 708 15.76 -9.42 -23.31
N GLU A 709 16.07 -10.63 -23.81
CA GLU A 709 15.58 -11.88 -23.24
C GLU A 709 16.18 -12.13 -21.85
N VAL A 710 17.47 -11.84 -21.67
CA VAL A 710 18.17 -12.01 -20.39
C VAL A 710 17.58 -11.07 -19.34
N LEU A 711 17.33 -9.81 -19.70
CA LEU A 711 16.66 -8.84 -18.83
C LEU A 711 15.23 -9.28 -18.50
N ALA A 712 14.46 -9.77 -19.50
CA ALA A 712 13.11 -10.26 -19.27
C ALA A 712 13.07 -11.48 -18.32
N VAL A 713 14.00 -12.41 -18.46
CA VAL A 713 14.14 -13.58 -17.55
C VAL A 713 14.53 -13.12 -16.16
N HIS A 714 15.48 -12.18 -16.03
CA HIS A 714 15.85 -11.59 -14.73
C HIS A 714 14.63 -10.98 -14.03
N LEU A 715 13.88 -10.11 -14.73
CA LEU A 715 12.70 -9.44 -14.18
C LEU A 715 11.62 -10.45 -13.75
N ARG A 716 11.36 -11.48 -14.54
CA ARG A 716 10.43 -12.54 -14.18
C ARG A 716 10.85 -13.28 -12.91
N THR A 717 12.13 -13.64 -12.80
CA THR A 717 12.67 -14.31 -11.61
C THR A 717 12.62 -13.40 -10.39
N ALA A 718 13.01 -12.13 -10.56
CA ALA A 718 13.01 -11.15 -9.49
C ALA A 718 11.60 -10.89 -8.93
N THR A 719 10.57 -10.82 -9.81
CA THR A 719 9.16 -10.61 -9.40
C THR A 719 8.53 -11.83 -8.71
N GLN A 720 9.14 -13.02 -8.81
CA GLN A 720 8.74 -14.19 -8.04
C GLN A 720 9.36 -14.22 -6.64
N GLN A 721 10.44 -13.48 -6.41
CA GLN A 721 11.18 -13.46 -5.15
C GLN A 721 10.94 -12.18 -4.34
N HIS A 722 10.65 -11.07 -5.02
CA HIS A 722 10.48 -9.75 -4.41
C HIS A 722 9.17 -9.14 -4.89
N TYR A 723 8.15 -9.15 -4.04
CA TYR A 723 6.82 -8.67 -4.40
C TYR A 723 5.99 -8.25 -3.18
N GLY A 724 4.98 -7.40 -3.40
CA GLY A 724 3.98 -6.98 -2.41
C GLY A 724 4.47 -6.00 -1.36
N VAL A 725 5.77 -5.83 -1.19
CA VAL A 725 6.37 -4.93 -0.20
C VAL A 725 6.22 -3.46 -0.60
N ALA A 726 6.35 -3.15 -1.89
CA ALA A 726 6.29 -1.78 -2.39
C ALA A 726 4.91 -1.14 -2.18
N SER A 727 3.81 -1.87 -2.38
CA SER A 727 2.46 -1.36 -2.12
C SER A 727 2.23 -1.03 -0.65
N ARG A 728 2.74 -1.83 0.27
CA ARG A 728 2.57 -1.60 1.71
C ARG A 728 3.32 -0.35 2.17
N HIS A 729 4.57 -0.19 1.75
CA HIS A 729 5.32 1.05 1.99
C HIS A 729 4.64 2.27 1.37
N PHE A 730 4.12 2.13 0.15
CA PHE A 730 3.39 3.20 -0.51
C PHE A 730 2.10 3.57 0.25
N LEU A 731 1.29 2.60 0.64
CA LEU A 731 0.06 2.83 1.40
C LEU A 731 0.34 3.41 2.79
N SER A 732 1.37 2.93 3.49
CA SER A 732 1.79 3.51 4.78
C SER A 732 2.18 4.97 4.65
N ALA A 733 2.74 5.38 3.50
CA ALA A 733 3.11 6.76 3.25
C ALA A 733 1.92 7.64 2.86
N ILE A 734 1.05 7.17 1.95
CA ILE A 734 -0.01 8.02 1.40
C ILE A 734 -1.28 8.09 2.26
N VAL A 735 -1.61 7.04 3.02
CA VAL A 735 -2.88 7.00 3.78
C VAL A 735 -2.96 8.11 4.84
N PRO A 736 -1.90 8.37 5.63
CA PRO A 736 -1.94 9.47 6.61
C PRO A 736 -2.03 10.86 5.98
N GLU A 737 -1.58 11.01 4.74
CA GLU A 737 -1.45 12.30 4.04
C GLU A 737 -2.37 12.40 2.81
N ILE A 738 -3.45 11.63 2.78
CA ILE A 738 -4.27 11.46 1.56
C ILE A 738 -4.86 12.77 1.02
N ASP A 739 -5.13 13.74 1.87
CA ASP A 739 -5.63 15.05 1.43
C ASP A 739 -4.56 15.87 0.71
N GLU A 740 -3.30 15.84 1.20
CA GLU A 740 -2.16 16.47 0.53
C GLU A 740 -1.83 15.77 -0.79
N ILE A 741 -1.84 14.44 -0.77
CA ILE A 741 -1.63 13.60 -1.96
C ILE A 741 -2.66 13.94 -3.05
N ARG A 742 -3.91 14.15 -2.69
CA ARG A 742 -4.97 14.55 -3.63
C ARG A 742 -4.62 15.85 -4.37
N GLU A 743 -4.09 16.83 -3.68
CA GLU A 743 -3.69 18.10 -4.30
C GLU A 743 -2.45 17.94 -5.18
N ILE A 744 -1.47 17.11 -4.79
CA ILE A 744 -0.32 16.75 -5.63
C ILE A 744 -0.79 16.10 -6.93
N VAL A 745 -1.66 15.10 -6.84
CA VAL A 745 -2.22 14.41 -8.01
C VAL A 745 -2.92 15.38 -8.95
N LYS A 746 -3.79 16.26 -8.44
CA LYS A 746 -4.46 17.29 -9.24
C LYS A 746 -3.46 18.18 -9.97
N GLY A 747 -2.40 18.60 -9.28
CA GLY A 747 -1.34 19.42 -9.87
C GLY A 747 -0.62 18.71 -11.01
N VAL A 748 -0.22 17.45 -10.80
CA VAL A 748 0.48 16.64 -11.83
C VAL A 748 -0.44 16.38 -13.03
N VAL A 749 -1.70 15.96 -12.80
CA VAL A 749 -2.66 15.69 -13.87
C VAL A 749 -2.93 16.95 -14.69
N LYS A 750 -3.14 18.09 -14.01
CA LYS A 750 -3.35 19.37 -14.71
C LYS A 750 -2.13 19.74 -15.54
N SER A 751 -0.94 19.73 -14.96
CA SER A 751 0.30 20.05 -15.69
C SER A 751 0.53 19.12 -16.88
N PHE A 752 0.24 17.82 -16.72
CA PHE A 752 0.34 16.86 -17.82
C PHE A 752 -0.63 17.22 -18.96
N CYS A 753 -1.90 17.49 -18.64
CA CYS A 753 -2.89 17.88 -19.65
C CYS A 753 -2.52 19.20 -20.34
N ASP A 754 -2.13 20.22 -19.57
CA ASP A 754 -1.76 21.54 -20.09
C ASP A 754 -0.53 21.46 -21.04
N THR A 755 0.38 20.49 -20.80
CA THR A 755 1.62 20.34 -21.57
C THR A 755 1.45 19.48 -22.82
N TYR A 756 0.72 18.35 -22.71
CA TYR A 756 0.73 17.31 -23.74
C TYR A 756 -0.57 17.18 -24.51
N VAL A 757 -1.67 17.84 -24.09
CA VAL A 757 -2.91 17.84 -24.88
C VAL A 757 -2.85 18.97 -25.90
N PRO A 758 -2.94 18.68 -27.23
CA PRO A 758 -2.92 19.71 -28.25
C PRO A 758 -4.12 20.66 -28.12
N THR A 759 -3.91 21.94 -28.43
CA THR A 759 -4.98 22.95 -28.44
C THR A 759 -6.09 22.53 -29.42
N GLY A 760 -7.35 22.55 -28.96
CA GLY A 760 -8.50 22.13 -29.77
C GLY A 760 -8.72 20.63 -29.87
N ALA A 761 -7.99 19.82 -29.09
CA ALA A 761 -8.18 18.38 -29.06
C ALA A 761 -9.59 17.96 -28.60
N ASP A 762 -10.07 16.86 -29.16
CA ASP A 762 -11.36 16.26 -28.76
C ASP A 762 -11.38 15.87 -27.29
N GLY A 763 -12.55 15.95 -26.65
CA GLY A 763 -12.71 15.61 -25.24
C GLY A 763 -12.30 14.17 -24.88
N GLN A 764 -12.25 13.26 -25.84
CA GLN A 764 -11.73 11.90 -25.64
C GLN A 764 -10.22 11.90 -25.37
N VAL A 765 -9.46 12.75 -26.08
CA VAL A 765 -8.03 12.93 -25.88
C VAL A 765 -7.77 13.47 -24.49
N GLY A 766 -8.56 14.46 -24.04
CA GLY A 766 -8.45 15.00 -22.68
C GLY A 766 -8.69 13.96 -21.58
N ARG A 767 -9.67 13.06 -21.74
CA ARG A 767 -9.93 11.96 -20.78
C ARG A 767 -8.78 10.96 -20.72
N VAL A 768 -8.23 10.60 -21.88
CA VAL A 768 -7.06 9.70 -21.92
C VAL A 768 -5.84 10.38 -21.32
N ALA A 769 -5.60 11.66 -21.59
CA ALA A 769 -4.52 12.44 -20.99
C ALA A 769 -4.64 12.51 -19.45
N GLN A 770 -5.87 12.71 -18.92
CA GLN A 770 -6.10 12.67 -17.46
C GLN A 770 -5.70 11.32 -16.85
N ARG A 771 -5.95 10.20 -17.55
CA ARG A 771 -5.53 8.87 -17.10
C ARG A 771 -4.01 8.71 -17.12
N PHE A 772 -3.33 9.14 -18.18
CA PHE A 772 -1.87 9.13 -18.22
C PHE A 772 -1.27 10.06 -17.18
N GLY A 773 -1.88 11.23 -16.94
CA GLY A 773 -1.49 12.14 -15.87
C GLY A 773 -1.66 11.54 -14.48
N LEU A 774 -2.73 10.78 -14.23
CA LEU A 774 -2.94 10.04 -12.98
C LEU A 774 -1.87 8.94 -12.81
N ILE A 775 -1.56 8.20 -13.88
CA ILE A 775 -0.51 7.18 -13.86
C ILE A 775 0.84 7.84 -13.58
N ALA A 776 1.16 8.94 -14.24
CA ALA A 776 2.37 9.71 -13.97
C ALA A 776 2.45 10.15 -12.50
N ALA A 777 1.34 10.68 -11.95
CA ALA A 777 1.26 11.08 -10.55
C ALA A 777 1.55 9.91 -9.58
N GLY A 778 1.06 8.70 -9.90
CA GLY A 778 1.38 7.49 -9.12
C GLY A 778 2.87 7.22 -9.03
N GLY A 779 3.58 7.29 -10.16
CA GLY A 779 5.03 7.13 -10.22
C GLY A 779 5.80 8.26 -9.55
N GLU A 780 5.38 9.52 -9.73
CA GLU A 780 6.00 10.67 -9.08
C GLU A 780 5.85 10.63 -7.55
N ILE A 781 4.69 10.19 -7.05
CA ILE A 781 4.46 10.00 -5.61
C ILE A 781 5.32 8.85 -5.09
N ALA A 782 5.41 7.72 -5.81
CA ALA A 782 6.30 6.63 -5.44
C ALA A 782 7.78 7.08 -5.43
N THR A 783 8.18 7.97 -6.33
CA THR A 783 9.51 8.60 -6.35
C THR A 783 9.69 9.57 -5.17
N LEU A 784 8.66 10.39 -4.85
CA LEU A 784 8.69 11.33 -3.73
C LEU A 784 8.90 10.63 -2.38
N TYR A 785 8.29 9.45 -2.20
CA TYR A 785 8.43 8.65 -0.99
C TYR A 785 9.56 7.62 -1.06
N GLU A 786 10.43 7.71 -2.07
CA GLU A 786 11.58 6.82 -2.24
C GLU A 786 11.21 5.32 -2.32
N ILE A 787 9.98 5.03 -2.76
CA ILE A 787 9.54 3.65 -3.01
C ILE A 787 10.20 3.10 -4.27
N VAL A 788 10.48 3.95 -5.24
CA VAL A 788 11.22 3.62 -6.46
C VAL A 788 12.50 4.46 -6.55
N PRO A 789 13.61 3.92 -7.08
CA PRO A 789 14.88 4.63 -7.17
C PRO A 789 14.98 5.48 -8.44
N TRP A 790 13.91 6.23 -8.77
CA TRP A 790 13.82 7.04 -9.97
C TRP A 790 14.12 8.50 -9.70
N SER A 791 14.38 9.24 -10.76
CA SER A 791 14.47 10.69 -10.72
C SER A 791 13.09 11.32 -10.89
N ARG A 792 12.90 12.49 -10.27
CA ARG A 792 11.68 13.26 -10.45
C ARG A 792 11.48 13.60 -11.94
N GLY A 793 10.27 13.37 -12.43
CA GLY A 793 9.90 13.59 -13.83
C GLY A 793 10.05 12.35 -14.72
N ASP A 794 10.67 11.25 -14.25
CA ASP A 794 10.82 10.04 -15.06
C ASP A 794 9.45 9.39 -15.35
N ALA A 795 8.54 9.38 -14.38
CA ALA A 795 7.19 8.87 -14.57
C ALA A 795 6.38 9.75 -15.54
N VAL A 796 6.51 11.07 -15.44
CA VAL A 796 5.87 12.01 -16.37
C VAL A 796 6.39 11.81 -17.79
N LYS A 797 7.70 11.70 -17.98
CA LYS A 797 8.32 11.48 -19.31
C LYS A 797 7.84 10.17 -19.95
N ALA A 798 7.84 9.08 -19.19
CA ALA A 798 7.39 7.77 -19.66
C ALA A 798 5.91 7.78 -20.06
N ALA A 799 5.06 8.39 -19.25
CA ALA A 799 3.64 8.55 -19.51
C ALA A 799 3.41 9.43 -20.77
N ALA A 800 4.16 10.53 -20.92
CA ALA A 800 4.08 11.43 -22.05
C ALA A 800 4.46 10.72 -23.36
N LEU A 801 5.58 9.99 -23.38
CA LEU A 801 6.03 9.25 -24.56
C LEU A 801 4.96 8.22 -25.01
N CYS A 802 4.39 7.48 -24.07
CA CYS A 802 3.35 6.52 -24.39
C CYS A 802 2.02 7.18 -24.82
N PHE A 803 1.68 8.33 -24.24
CA PHE A 803 0.51 9.12 -24.65
C PHE A 803 0.67 9.69 -26.06
N GLU A 804 1.83 10.25 -26.41
CA GLU A 804 2.12 10.80 -27.73
C GLU A 804 2.10 9.71 -28.82
N GLN A 805 2.63 8.53 -28.51
CA GLN A 805 2.55 7.39 -29.42
C GLN A 805 1.13 6.91 -29.64
N TRP A 806 0.32 6.85 -28.57
CA TRP A 806 -1.10 6.55 -28.70
C TRP A 806 -1.82 7.60 -29.56
N LEU A 807 -1.53 8.88 -29.33
CA LEU A 807 -2.15 9.99 -30.08
C LEU A 807 -1.80 9.91 -31.55
N SER A 808 -0.55 9.62 -31.90
CA SER A 808 -0.08 9.38 -33.25
C SER A 808 -0.78 8.17 -33.89
N ALA A 809 -0.81 7.03 -33.19
CA ALA A 809 -1.44 5.80 -33.69
C ALA A 809 -2.96 5.95 -33.89
N ARG A 810 -3.61 6.85 -33.14
CA ARG A 810 -5.03 7.18 -33.32
C ARG A 810 -5.32 8.02 -34.57
N GLY A 811 -4.32 8.55 -35.23
CA GLY A 811 -4.47 9.48 -36.35
C GLY A 811 -4.64 10.94 -35.92
N GLY A 812 -4.13 11.30 -34.76
CA GLY A 812 -4.07 12.67 -34.25
C GLY A 812 -5.12 13.03 -33.21
N HIS A 813 -5.33 14.35 -33.03
CA HIS A 813 -6.10 14.92 -31.92
C HIS A 813 -7.60 15.05 -32.16
N GLU A 814 -8.07 14.72 -33.38
CA GLU A 814 -9.49 14.79 -33.75
C GLU A 814 -10.31 13.65 -33.13
N ALA A 815 -11.63 13.77 -33.15
CA ALA A 815 -12.51 12.69 -32.70
C ALA A 815 -12.28 11.42 -33.52
N ALA A 816 -12.13 10.27 -32.90
CA ALA A 816 -11.90 8.99 -33.60
C ALA A 816 -12.99 8.65 -34.60
N GLU A 817 -14.25 9.04 -34.31
CA GLU A 817 -15.39 8.89 -35.25
C GLU A 817 -15.21 9.73 -36.50
N THR A 818 -14.56 10.89 -36.38
CA THR A 818 -14.23 11.80 -37.44
C THR A 818 -13.23 11.19 -38.40
N THR A 819 -12.11 10.74 -37.89
CA THR A 819 -11.05 10.09 -38.67
C THR A 819 -11.56 8.80 -39.33
N ALA A 820 -12.28 7.96 -38.59
CA ALA A 820 -12.91 6.74 -39.11
C ALA A 820 -13.96 7.04 -40.20
N GLY A 821 -14.73 8.11 -40.06
CA GLY A 821 -15.71 8.54 -41.06
C GLY A 821 -15.08 8.97 -42.37
N MET A 822 -14.00 9.75 -42.30
CA MET A 822 -13.23 10.17 -43.48
C MET A 822 -12.63 8.97 -44.20
N GLU A 823 -11.97 8.08 -43.46
CA GLU A 823 -11.33 6.90 -44.03
C GLU A 823 -12.35 5.95 -44.67
N GLN A 824 -13.55 5.82 -44.11
CA GLN A 824 -14.62 4.99 -44.65
C GLN A 824 -15.17 5.57 -45.96
N VAL A 825 -15.37 6.88 -46.04
CA VAL A 825 -15.77 7.57 -47.24
C VAL A 825 -14.68 7.42 -48.31
N ARG A 826 -13.40 7.63 -47.95
CA ARG A 826 -12.25 7.50 -48.84
C ARG A 826 -12.15 6.08 -49.42
N THR A 827 -12.16 5.07 -48.56
CA THR A 827 -12.09 3.65 -48.94
C THR A 827 -13.21 3.30 -49.94
N PHE A 828 -14.43 3.77 -49.69
CA PHE A 828 -15.57 3.54 -50.60
C PHE A 828 -15.35 4.19 -51.96
N LEU A 829 -14.90 5.46 -51.98
CA LEU A 829 -14.66 6.16 -53.24
C LEU A 829 -13.52 5.56 -54.06
N LEU A 830 -12.43 5.15 -53.40
CA LEU A 830 -11.31 4.47 -54.04
C LEU A 830 -11.73 3.11 -54.63
N LYS A 831 -12.55 2.34 -53.89
CA LYS A 831 -13.00 1.01 -54.31
C LYS A 831 -14.08 1.07 -55.38
N ASP A 832 -15.10 1.89 -55.14
CA ASP A 832 -16.36 1.85 -55.85
C ASP A 832 -16.63 3.13 -56.71
N GLY A 833 -15.76 4.14 -56.65
CA GLY A 833 -15.93 5.43 -57.29
C GLY A 833 -16.01 5.35 -58.83
N MET A 834 -15.30 4.42 -59.44
CA MET A 834 -15.36 4.22 -60.90
C MET A 834 -16.46 3.27 -61.33
N SER A 835 -16.94 2.38 -60.44
CA SER A 835 -17.90 1.32 -60.79
C SER A 835 -19.35 1.64 -60.41
N ARG A 836 -19.57 2.43 -59.35
CA ARG A 836 -20.90 2.73 -58.81
C ARG A 836 -21.35 4.19 -58.98
N PHE A 837 -20.56 5.03 -59.67
CA PHE A 837 -20.87 6.43 -59.98
C PHE A 837 -20.97 6.67 -61.49
N ILE A 838 -22.13 7.20 -61.92
CA ILE A 838 -22.40 7.47 -63.32
C ILE A 838 -21.69 8.77 -63.75
N PRO A 839 -20.90 8.80 -64.82
CA PRO A 839 -20.30 10.03 -65.39
C PRO A 839 -21.37 10.86 -66.14
N ALA A 840 -22.24 11.53 -65.35
CA ALA A 840 -23.49 12.14 -65.93
C ALA A 840 -23.27 13.42 -66.77
N TRP A 841 -22.07 14.01 -66.66
CA TRP A 841 -21.71 15.22 -67.39
C TRP A 841 -20.79 14.94 -68.62
N GLU A 842 -20.55 13.66 -68.96
CA GLU A 842 -19.80 13.26 -70.13
C GLU A 842 -20.75 13.02 -71.36
N ASP A 843 -20.28 13.29 -72.59
CA ASP A 843 -21.08 13.19 -73.79
C ASP A 843 -21.54 11.76 -74.14
N SER A 844 -21.03 10.76 -73.54
CA SER A 844 -21.42 9.37 -73.75
C SER A 844 -21.29 8.54 -72.47
N PRO A 845 -22.32 8.45 -71.58
CA PRO A 845 -22.30 7.59 -70.42
C PRO A 845 -22.23 6.11 -70.79
N PRO A 846 -21.45 5.28 -70.06
CA PRO A 846 -21.29 3.86 -70.35
C PRO A 846 -22.63 3.13 -70.27
N LYS A 847 -22.98 2.37 -71.32
CA LYS A 847 -24.17 1.52 -71.36
C LYS A 847 -23.92 0.27 -70.45
N GLY A 848 -24.79 0.07 -69.48
CA GLY A 848 -24.82 -1.21 -68.74
C GLY A 848 -24.65 -1.17 -67.20
N MET A 849 -24.67 0.00 -66.52
CA MET A 849 -24.75 0.04 -65.08
C MET A 849 -26.11 -0.41 -64.55
N ASN A 850 -26.13 -1.37 -63.67
CA ASN A 850 -27.35 -1.85 -63.03
C ASN A 850 -27.89 -0.76 -62.12
N ALA A 851 -29.06 -0.22 -62.38
CA ALA A 851 -29.66 0.91 -61.64
C ALA A 851 -29.80 0.66 -60.10
N ARG A 852 -29.72 -0.59 -59.66
CA ARG A 852 -29.80 -0.98 -58.22
C ARG A 852 -28.52 -0.71 -57.49
N ASP A 853 -27.35 -0.64 -58.15
CA ASP A 853 -26.03 -0.52 -57.52
C ASP A 853 -25.46 0.89 -57.65
N VAL A 854 -26.18 1.86 -58.20
CA VAL A 854 -25.72 3.24 -58.38
C VAL A 854 -25.66 3.96 -57.06
N ALA A 855 -24.44 4.36 -56.64
CA ALA A 855 -24.17 5.16 -55.45
C ALA A 855 -24.37 6.67 -55.68
N GLY A 856 -24.21 7.12 -56.93
CA GLY A 856 -24.28 8.52 -57.26
C GLY A 856 -23.79 8.84 -58.65
N PHE A 857 -23.30 10.06 -58.81
CA PHE A 857 -22.80 10.60 -60.08
C PHE A 857 -21.38 11.12 -59.86
N ARG A 858 -20.56 11.20 -60.93
CA ARG A 858 -19.25 11.77 -60.90
C ARG A 858 -19.05 12.75 -62.06
N GLU A 859 -18.22 13.75 -61.87
CA GLU A 859 -17.87 14.79 -62.84
C GLU A 859 -16.36 14.94 -62.88
N GLN A 860 -15.75 14.98 -64.00
CA GLN A 860 -14.30 15.17 -64.15
C GLN A 860 -13.93 16.62 -63.85
N MET A 861 -13.04 16.85 -62.94
CA MET A 861 -12.57 18.19 -62.56
C MET A 861 -11.03 18.21 -62.64
N GLY A 862 -10.49 18.63 -63.77
CA GLY A 862 -9.07 18.55 -64.06
C GLY A 862 -8.60 17.09 -64.14
N ASP A 863 -7.58 16.74 -63.33
CA ASP A 863 -7.06 15.37 -63.27
C ASP A 863 -7.82 14.49 -62.27
N GLY A 864 -8.75 15.07 -61.46
CA GLY A 864 -9.52 14.38 -60.42
C GLY A 864 -11.02 14.25 -60.73
N TRP A 865 -11.76 13.65 -59.76
CA TRP A 865 -13.19 13.43 -59.85
C TRP A 865 -13.92 14.03 -58.66
N ASP A 866 -14.95 14.85 -58.95
CA ASP A 866 -15.98 15.22 -58.00
C ASP A 866 -17.04 14.12 -57.92
N TYR A 867 -17.48 13.78 -56.71
CA TYR A 867 -18.52 12.74 -56.53
C TYR A 867 -19.79 13.34 -55.92
N TYR A 868 -20.91 13.03 -56.55
CA TYR A 868 -22.24 13.43 -56.08
C TYR A 868 -22.98 12.22 -55.52
N VAL A 869 -22.93 12.04 -54.21
CA VAL A 869 -23.42 10.83 -53.56
C VAL A 869 -24.90 10.96 -53.19
N THR A 870 -25.71 9.94 -53.52
CA THR A 870 -27.13 9.91 -53.14
C THR A 870 -27.31 9.79 -51.62
N THR A 871 -28.45 10.27 -51.09
CA THR A 871 -28.73 10.15 -49.66
C THR A 871 -28.81 8.69 -49.14
N THR A 872 -29.16 7.77 -50.00
CA THR A 872 -29.21 6.33 -49.72
C THR A 872 -27.79 5.75 -49.63
N ALA A 873 -26.98 6.00 -50.66
CA ALA A 873 -25.59 5.57 -50.66
C ALA A 873 -24.78 6.23 -49.53
N TRP A 874 -25.07 7.50 -49.19
CA TRP A 874 -24.43 8.16 -48.08
C TRP A 874 -24.66 7.45 -46.74
N LYS A 875 -25.87 6.93 -46.50
CA LYS A 875 -26.17 6.11 -45.33
C LYS A 875 -25.45 4.76 -45.35
N GLU A 876 -25.33 4.16 -46.55
CA GLU A 876 -24.54 2.93 -46.72
C GLU A 876 -23.04 3.18 -46.45
N ILE A 877 -22.48 4.23 -47.03
CA ILE A 877 -21.09 4.63 -46.83
C ILE A 877 -20.81 4.89 -45.35
N CYS A 878 -21.71 5.57 -44.64
CA CYS A 878 -21.56 5.91 -43.25
C CYS A 878 -22.09 4.80 -42.31
N ALA A 879 -22.22 3.55 -42.75
CA ALA A 879 -22.74 2.46 -41.94
C ALA A 879 -21.95 2.34 -40.61
N GLY A 880 -22.66 2.35 -39.47
CA GLY A 880 -22.06 2.32 -38.14
C GLY A 880 -21.61 3.68 -37.58
N LEU A 881 -21.79 4.78 -38.33
CA LEU A 881 -21.49 6.15 -37.92
C LEU A 881 -22.74 7.03 -38.09
N ASP A 882 -22.77 8.24 -37.51
CA ASP A 882 -23.81 9.23 -37.82
C ASP A 882 -23.54 9.92 -39.14
N PRO A 883 -24.36 9.66 -40.19
CA PRO A 883 -24.15 10.23 -41.55
C PRO A 883 -24.16 11.76 -41.56
N ARG A 884 -24.93 12.40 -40.66
CA ARG A 884 -24.99 13.88 -40.59
C ARG A 884 -23.70 14.44 -40.02
N ARG A 885 -23.15 13.80 -39.02
CA ARG A 885 -21.91 14.20 -38.34
C ARG A 885 -20.72 14.05 -39.32
N VAL A 886 -20.63 12.94 -40.02
CA VAL A 886 -19.59 12.71 -41.06
C VAL A 886 -19.67 13.78 -42.15
N ALA A 887 -20.87 14.07 -42.66
CA ALA A 887 -21.06 15.10 -43.69
C ALA A 887 -20.70 16.52 -43.17
N ALA A 888 -21.11 16.86 -41.94
CA ALA A 888 -20.79 18.17 -41.35
C ALA A 888 -19.27 18.36 -41.18
N MET A 889 -18.56 17.32 -40.82
CA MET A 889 -17.12 17.31 -40.66
C MET A 889 -16.40 17.48 -41.98
N LEU A 890 -16.77 16.69 -43.03
CA LEU A 890 -16.19 16.85 -44.37
C LEU A 890 -16.45 18.25 -44.93
N ARG A 891 -17.62 18.84 -44.60
CA ARG A 891 -17.90 20.24 -44.94
C ARG A 891 -17.00 21.23 -44.22
N GLN A 892 -16.77 21.02 -42.90
CA GLN A 892 -15.89 21.89 -42.11
C GLN A 892 -14.45 21.88 -42.66
N LYS A 893 -13.99 20.74 -43.16
CA LYS A 893 -12.67 20.59 -43.79
C LYS A 893 -12.63 21.05 -45.24
N GLY A 894 -13.76 21.46 -45.80
CA GLY A 894 -13.83 21.99 -47.16
C GLY A 894 -13.97 20.93 -48.26
N TYR A 895 -14.16 19.65 -47.93
CA TYR A 895 -14.27 18.55 -48.89
C TYR A 895 -15.70 18.30 -49.37
N ILE A 896 -16.72 18.83 -48.68
CA ILE A 896 -18.11 18.79 -49.12
C ILE A 896 -18.65 20.20 -49.32
N ASP A 897 -19.26 20.46 -50.47
CA ASP A 897 -20.04 21.68 -50.73
C ASP A 897 -21.45 21.55 -50.20
N GLY A 898 -21.93 22.58 -49.47
CA GLY A 898 -23.29 22.66 -48.94
C GLY A 898 -24.00 23.92 -49.39
N GLU A 899 -25.33 23.90 -49.34
CA GLU A 899 -26.18 25.05 -49.66
C GLU A 899 -26.85 25.60 -48.41
N GLY A 900 -26.43 26.79 -47.95
CA GLY A 900 -26.94 27.39 -46.73
C GLY A 900 -26.72 26.49 -45.48
N THR A 901 -27.79 26.16 -44.77
CA THR A 901 -27.76 25.24 -43.60
C THR A 901 -27.78 23.77 -43.98
N HIS A 902 -27.97 23.43 -45.27
CA HIS A 902 -28.06 22.06 -45.74
C HIS A 902 -26.73 21.58 -46.33
N ILE A 903 -26.24 20.41 -45.86
CA ILE A 903 -24.99 19.82 -46.34
C ILE A 903 -25.20 19.15 -47.71
N ALA A 904 -26.34 18.49 -47.93
CA ALA A 904 -26.70 17.99 -49.23
C ALA A 904 -27.32 19.15 -50.07
N ARG A 905 -26.71 19.44 -51.22
CA ARG A 905 -27.18 20.49 -52.14
C ARG A 905 -28.11 19.96 -53.24
N SER A 906 -28.91 20.83 -53.79
CA SER A 906 -29.78 20.51 -54.92
C SER A 906 -29.02 20.65 -56.22
N VAL A 907 -28.77 19.54 -56.90
CA VAL A 907 -28.01 19.47 -58.17
C VAL A 907 -28.93 19.02 -59.28
N ARG A 908 -28.83 19.66 -60.43
CA ARG A 908 -29.53 19.22 -61.68
C ARG A 908 -28.57 18.29 -62.42
N VAL A 909 -28.88 16.99 -62.36
CA VAL A 909 -28.12 15.98 -63.10
C VAL A 909 -28.73 15.75 -64.49
N PRO A 910 -27.95 15.79 -65.56
CA PRO A 910 -28.42 15.49 -66.93
C PRO A 910 -29.21 14.17 -66.94
N GLU A 911 -30.27 14.09 -67.65
CA GLU A 911 -31.20 12.94 -67.80
C GLU A 911 -31.95 12.51 -66.51
N TYR A 912 -31.43 12.82 -65.27
CA TYR A 912 -32.00 12.39 -64.00
C TYR A 912 -32.77 13.52 -63.30
N GLY A 913 -32.68 14.75 -63.73
CA GLY A 913 -33.40 15.88 -63.17
C GLY A 913 -32.78 16.49 -61.94
N LYS A 914 -33.60 17.11 -61.10
CA LYS A 914 -33.15 17.80 -59.83
C LYS A 914 -33.13 16.83 -58.70
N MET A 915 -31.96 16.63 -58.10
CA MET A 915 -31.75 15.71 -56.99
C MET A 915 -30.98 16.37 -55.83
N ARG A 916 -31.18 15.87 -54.60
CA ARG A 916 -30.38 16.25 -53.42
C ARG A 916 -29.25 15.28 -53.26
N LEU A 917 -28.00 15.78 -53.34
CA LEU A 917 -26.78 14.96 -53.34
C LEU A 917 -25.74 15.59 -52.43
N TYR A 918 -24.91 14.74 -51.80
CA TYR A 918 -23.70 15.17 -51.12
C TYR A 918 -22.61 15.32 -52.18
N HIS A 919 -22.07 16.52 -52.35
CA HIS A 919 -21.04 16.83 -53.36
C HIS A 919 -19.66 16.77 -52.66
N ILE A 920 -18.88 15.74 -52.97
CA ILE A 920 -17.52 15.56 -52.50
C ILE A 920 -16.56 15.98 -53.60
N ARG A 921 -15.64 16.89 -53.25
CA ARG A 921 -14.62 17.45 -54.15
C ARG A 921 -13.48 16.47 -54.42
N SER A 922 -12.84 16.57 -55.58
CA SER A 922 -11.66 15.78 -55.99
C SER A 922 -10.51 15.93 -55.02
N THR A 923 -10.31 17.11 -54.44
CA THR A 923 -9.29 17.40 -53.42
C THR A 923 -9.34 16.45 -52.23
N PHE A 924 -10.49 15.83 -51.90
CA PHE A 924 -10.62 14.86 -50.82
C PHE A 924 -9.79 13.58 -51.01
N LEU A 925 -9.58 13.17 -52.31
CA LEU A 925 -8.76 12.01 -52.62
C LEU A 925 -7.31 12.42 -52.95
N GLU A 926 -7.09 13.65 -53.38
CA GLU A 926 -5.77 14.20 -53.75
C GLU A 926 -4.91 14.45 -52.51
N ASP A 927 -5.45 15.09 -51.47
CA ASP A 927 -4.77 15.38 -50.20
C ASP A 927 -4.30 14.13 -49.46
N ALA A 928 -4.69 12.93 -49.88
CA ALA A 928 -4.26 11.67 -49.31
C ALA A 928 -2.97 11.12 -49.94
N ASN A 929 -2.57 11.61 -51.11
CA ASN A 929 -1.35 11.17 -51.80
C ASN A 929 -0.13 11.99 -51.35
N GLU A 930 -0.34 13.08 -50.61
CA GLU A 930 0.73 13.95 -50.09
C GLU A 930 1.04 13.72 -48.60
N ALA A 931 0.25 12.91 -47.88
CA ALA A 931 0.42 12.56 -46.43
C ALA A 931 0.88 11.11 -46.29
#